data_7eb5179b288c35d3397626e1f1483592
#
_entry.id   7eb5179b288c35d3397626e1f1483592
#
_cell.length_a   1.000
_cell.length_b   1.000
_cell.length_c   1.000
_cell.angle_alpha   90.00
_cell.angle_beta   90.00
_cell.angle_gamma   90.00
#
_symmetry.space_group_name_H-M   'P 1'
#
loop_
_entity.id
_entity.type
_entity.pdbx_description
1 polymer ?
#
loop_
_entity_poly.entity_id
_entity_poly.type
_entity_poly.pdbx_seq_one_letter_code
_entity_poly.pdbx_strand_id
1 'polypeptide(L)'
;MSNIVIKIVTALCFVTLSAEVLRGIVNITFKGRVRRIRFLRGFRKGRFAIIYAAALPLYCLGHIYEGQSIAKAFFNAVPKLFELVVLKYDFGDIEALMSDDLFYAVTVYFCFIMAGLNVVLVTVSFINQRVWEFLQGIKIKYCLRDRLLIFGGNPQNVDIYKSDKSRVKAIIDKMSDDDRSDFYLKEISDIPDWSDKEATEEIFRERRIVSALKKFKAVAAKNGGKAETVVIINTESDERNMRICRMITEKISAQTEAEKEKTFRTVKIFVFGDLKYQGIYEDIESDGFGCITFVNKYQKIASDFIERYPLAYFMNEKQVDYSTSLIKKDVNINFFVLSFDKVGRQIFLTSVSNNQFLAEGENGPELKKVNYFIFDTDNVQKDKNLNHGYYRYRDEIRGDADYNAEEYLPLPSLPAEEISCPFDVNDERFYKELKKYVEDENDANFVLINFGTDLENIDMAQKLVEKRREWGKNLVIFVRIHKRTKEQDALEAEGCIFIGDENEIVYNIDTILSDKIRRIALMRNEDYDLEYALSNPKAEITDEFIANQKYASFKKWHTEMNRFVRESNIYAALSIRAKLNLMGLDYCEIDANDEPALTEDEYMAVYAGKDLPQYIGETPVGGRKLINYGLGFADSRRRNMAILEHYRWNSYHISKGFVPATREQILGEKENGRFTNGKNYTFRRHGNLTTFDGLVEFRRLVAERDGVSEVKKDVIKYDYQILDDLHYFLTQGGYKIIVKK
;
A
#
# COMPACT_ATOMS: atom_id res chain seq x y z
N MET A 1 -56.60 -15.88 -48.46
CA MET A 1 -55.94 -16.51 -47.30
C MET A 1 -56.96 -16.69 -46.19
N SER A 2 -56.95 -17.81 -45.46
CA SER A 2 -57.93 -18.02 -44.36
C SER A 2 -57.74 -16.96 -43.28
N ASN A 3 -58.84 -16.35 -42.81
CA ASN A 3 -58.85 -15.36 -41.71
C ASN A 3 -58.16 -15.91 -40.43
N ILE A 4 -58.15 -17.23 -40.28
CA ILE A 4 -57.49 -17.94 -39.22
C ILE A 4 -55.96 -17.78 -39.29
N VAL A 5 -55.35 -17.87 -40.49
CA VAL A 5 -53.90 -17.73 -40.69
C VAL A 5 -53.45 -16.33 -40.36
N ILE A 6 -54.19 -15.30 -40.76
CA ILE A 6 -53.90 -13.90 -40.43
C ILE A 6 -53.86 -13.72 -38.92
N LYS A 7 -54.86 -14.21 -38.19
CA LYS A 7 -54.96 -14.10 -36.76
C LYS A 7 -53.82 -14.83 -36.03
N ILE A 8 -53.46 -16.04 -36.48
CA ILE A 8 -52.36 -16.82 -35.89
C ILE A 8 -51.02 -16.10 -36.05
N VAL A 9 -50.69 -15.65 -37.24
CA VAL A 9 -49.40 -14.97 -37.50
C VAL A 9 -49.36 -13.64 -36.76
N THR A 10 -50.43 -12.86 -36.76
CA THR A 10 -50.55 -11.61 -35.99
C THR A 10 -50.33 -11.84 -34.51
N ALA A 11 -50.97 -12.89 -33.95
CA ALA A 11 -50.83 -13.25 -32.54
C ALA A 11 -49.37 -13.64 -32.19
N LEU A 12 -48.72 -14.43 -33.04
CA LEU A 12 -47.28 -14.77 -32.86
C LEU A 12 -46.37 -13.53 -32.87
N CYS A 13 -46.62 -12.61 -33.77
CA CYS A 13 -45.87 -11.35 -33.83
C CYS A 13 -46.10 -10.49 -32.59
N PHE A 14 -47.37 -10.37 -32.15
CA PHE A 14 -47.75 -9.63 -30.94
C PHE A 14 -47.08 -10.20 -29.69
N VAL A 15 -47.14 -11.53 -29.52
CA VAL A 15 -46.50 -12.23 -28.38
C VAL A 15 -44.97 -12.02 -28.39
N THR A 16 -44.35 -12.11 -29.56
CA THR A 16 -42.91 -11.90 -29.67
C THR A 16 -42.50 -10.49 -29.26
N LEU A 17 -43.20 -9.46 -29.74
CA LEU A 17 -42.97 -8.08 -29.37
C LEU A 17 -43.23 -7.82 -27.87
N SER A 18 -44.32 -8.38 -27.33
CA SER A 18 -44.69 -8.27 -25.91
C SER A 18 -43.67 -8.94 -25.02
N ALA A 19 -43.12 -10.09 -25.41
CA ALA A 19 -42.06 -10.78 -24.65
C ALA A 19 -40.79 -9.92 -24.57
N GLU A 20 -40.43 -9.19 -25.66
CA GLU A 20 -39.29 -8.26 -25.63
C GLU A 20 -39.54 -7.04 -24.73
N VAL A 21 -40.75 -6.52 -24.66
CA VAL A 21 -41.11 -5.45 -23.72
C VAL A 21 -40.97 -5.95 -22.29
N LEU A 22 -41.53 -7.11 -21.98
CA LEU A 22 -41.46 -7.71 -20.65
C LEU A 22 -40.02 -7.99 -20.23
N ARG A 23 -39.23 -8.54 -21.14
CA ARG A 23 -37.77 -8.74 -20.94
C ARG A 23 -37.06 -7.41 -20.65
N GLY A 24 -37.44 -6.34 -21.36
CA GLY A 24 -36.93 -4.98 -21.12
C GLY A 24 -37.24 -4.49 -19.73
N ILE A 25 -38.51 -4.57 -19.32
CA ILE A 25 -38.98 -4.14 -17.99
C ILE A 25 -38.25 -4.93 -16.90
N VAL A 26 -38.20 -6.25 -16.98
CA VAL A 26 -37.51 -7.11 -15.99
C VAL A 26 -36.03 -6.75 -15.85
N ASN A 27 -35.33 -6.53 -16.95
CA ASN A 27 -33.90 -6.18 -16.91
C ASN A 27 -33.64 -4.77 -16.39
N ILE A 28 -34.53 -3.82 -16.63
CA ILE A 28 -34.39 -2.43 -16.15
C ILE A 28 -34.80 -2.31 -14.68
N THR A 29 -35.87 -2.99 -14.26
CA THR A 29 -36.48 -2.80 -12.95
C THR A 29 -35.87 -3.70 -11.88
N PHE A 30 -35.68 -5.00 -12.17
CA PHE A 30 -35.33 -6.00 -11.16
C PHE A 30 -33.90 -6.47 -11.17
N LYS A 31 -33.08 -6.10 -12.13
CA LYS A 31 -31.67 -6.50 -12.19
C LYS A 31 -30.73 -5.35 -11.83
N GLY A 32 -29.65 -5.68 -11.12
CA GLY A 32 -28.63 -4.72 -10.66
C GLY A 32 -28.03 -3.90 -11.81
N ARG A 33 -27.43 -2.75 -11.47
CA ARG A 33 -26.90 -1.73 -12.40
C ARG A 33 -26.04 -2.30 -13.54
N VAL A 34 -25.21 -3.32 -13.24
CA VAL A 34 -24.34 -4.04 -14.20
C VAL A 34 -25.15 -4.68 -15.32
N ARG A 35 -26.21 -5.42 -14.98
CA ARG A 35 -27.06 -6.11 -15.97
C ARG A 35 -27.91 -5.14 -16.76
N ARG A 36 -28.30 -3.99 -16.17
CA ARG A 36 -28.99 -2.91 -16.89
C ARG A 36 -28.11 -2.33 -18.00
N ILE A 37 -26.87 -2.01 -17.69
CA ILE A 37 -25.92 -1.43 -18.66
C ILE A 37 -25.56 -2.46 -19.73
N ARG A 38 -25.29 -3.71 -19.36
CA ARG A 38 -25.04 -4.81 -20.29
C ARG A 38 -26.25 -5.07 -21.19
N PHE A 39 -27.46 -5.00 -20.64
CA PHE A 39 -28.70 -5.11 -21.39
C PHE A 39 -28.88 -3.93 -22.37
N LEU A 40 -28.61 -2.70 -21.94
CA LEU A 40 -28.64 -1.52 -22.82
C LEU A 40 -27.55 -1.55 -23.90
N ARG A 41 -26.34 -2.08 -23.60
CA ARG A 41 -25.26 -2.28 -24.58
C ARG A 41 -25.50 -3.47 -25.52
N GLY A 42 -26.03 -4.58 -25.03
CA GLY A 42 -26.40 -5.76 -25.83
C GLY A 42 -27.62 -5.55 -26.71
N PHE A 43 -28.29 -4.41 -26.55
CA PHE A 43 -29.46 -3.99 -27.28
C PHE A 43 -29.23 -3.80 -28.81
N ARG A 44 -27.98 -3.48 -29.18
CA ARG A 44 -27.64 -3.06 -30.54
C ARG A 44 -27.90 -4.10 -31.66
N LYS A 45 -27.67 -5.40 -31.41
CA LYS A 45 -27.66 -6.41 -32.47
C LYS A 45 -28.90 -7.33 -32.46
N GLY A 46 -29.37 -7.74 -31.29
CA GLY A 46 -30.45 -8.74 -31.23
C GLY A 46 -31.88 -8.19 -31.38
N ARG A 47 -32.15 -6.96 -30.94
CA ARG A 47 -33.54 -6.43 -30.95
C ARG A 47 -33.98 -5.90 -32.29
N PHE A 48 -33.10 -5.29 -33.09
CA PHE A 48 -33.46 -4.99 -34.48
C PHE A 48 -33.89 -6.27 -35.19
N ALA A 49 -33.12 -7.35 -35.04
CA ALA A 49 -33.45 -8.64 -35.64
C ALA A 49 -34.84 -9.16 -35.20
N ILE A 50 -35.21 -9.03 -33.93
CA ILE A 50 -36.52 -9.48 -33.40
C ILE A 50 -37.65 -8.60 -33.93
N ILE A 51 -37.47 -7.26 -33.94
CA ILE A 51 -38.47 -6.33 -34.48
C ILE A 51 -38.69 -6.59 -35.97
N TYR A 52 -37.61 -6.79 -36.74
CA TYR A 52 -37.69 -7.12 -38.15
C TYR A 52 -38.29 -8.50 -38.42
N ALA A 53 -37.95 -9.50 -37.60
CA ALA A 53 -38.53 -10.82 -37.67
C ALA A 53 -40.05 -10.82 -37.40
N ALA A 54 -40.56 -9.89 -36.59
CA ALA A 54 -41.99 -9.68 -36.38
C ALA A 54 -42.61 -8.79 -37.46
N ALA A 55 -41.92 -7.74 -37.94
CA ALA A 55 -42.44 -6.81 -38.95
C ALA A 55 -42.62 -7.46 -40.32
N LEU A 56 -41.63 -8.25 -40.76
CA LEU A 56 -41.65 -8.88 -42.08
C LEU A 56 -42.93 -9.71 -42.35
N PRO A 57 -43.32 -10.66 -41.49
CA PRO A 57 -44.57 -11.39 -41.65
C PRO A 57 -45.81 -10.48 -41.65
N LEU A 58 -45.85 -9.45 -40.80
CA LEU A 58 -46.97 -8.50 -40.77
C LEU A 58 -47.12 -7.77 -42.10
N TYR A 59 -46.07 -7.20 -42.66
CA TYR A 59 -46.12 -6.53 -43.95
C TYR A 59 -46.42 -7.51 -45.08
N CYS A 60 -45.87 -8.74 -45.06
CA CYS A 60 -46.25 -9.77 -46.03
C CYS A 60 -47.76 -10.10 -45.98
N LEU A 61 -48.34 -10.21 -44.80
CA LEU A 61 -49.78 -10.48 -44.66
C LEU A 61 -50.64 -9.38 -45.27
N GLY A 62 -50.31 -8.11 -45.11
CA GLY A 62 -51.03 -7.01 -45.69
C GLY A 62 -51.01 -7.07 -47.23
N HIS A 63 -49.83 -7.28 -47.83
CA HIS A 63 -49.69 -7.43 -49.29
C HIS A 63 -50.40 -8.69 -49.83
N ILE A 64 -50.38 -9.81 -49.10
CA ILE A 64 -51.15 -11.01 -49.52
C ILE A 64 -52.64 -10.77 -49.41
N TYR A 65 -53.11 -10.00 -48.41
CA TYR A 65 -54.52 -9.64 -48.29
C TYR A 65 -55.04 -8.84 -49.48
N GLU A 66 -54.21 -7.95 -50.06
CA GLU A 66 -54.47 -7.24 -51.28
C GLU A 66 -54.36 -8.09 -52.55
N GLY A 67 -54.20 -9.40 -52.45
CA GLY A 67 -54.22 -10.33 -53.56
C GLY A 67 -52.86 -10.58 -54.22
N GLN A 68 -51.77 -10.15 -53.62
CA GLN A 68 -50.43 -10.42 -54.14
C GLN A 68 -50.00 -11.88 -53.85
N SER A 69 -49.17 -12.44 -54.73
CA SER A 69 -48.56 -13.76 -54.48
C SER A 69 -47.56 -13.65 -53.34
N ILE A 70 -47.35 -14.77 -52.62
CA ILE A 70 -46.42 -14.82 -51.47
C ILE A 70 -45.03 -14.28 -51.81
N ALA A 71 -44.47 -14.66 -52.97
CA ALA A 71 -43.18 -14.20 -53.40
C ALA A 71 -43.14 -12.66 -53.63
N LYS A 72 -44.17 -12.10 -54.31
CA LYS A 72 -44.29 -10.66 -54.57
C LYS A 72 -44.49 -9.90 -53.25
N ALA A 73 -45.35 -10.42 -52.35
CA ALA A 73 -45.56 -9.84 -51.02
C ALA A 73 -44.28 -9.78 -50.19
N PHE A 74 -43.43 -10.82 -50.22
CA PHE A 74 -42.15 -10.82 -49.55
C PHE A 74 -41.22 -9.73 -50.10
N PHE A 75 -41.06 -9.65 -51.43
CA PHE A 75 -40.22 -8.62 -52.05
C PHE A 75 -40.70 -7.19 -51.76
N ASN A 76 -42.01 -6.97 -51.70
CA ASN A 76 -42.59 -5.66 -51.37
C ASN A 76 -42.51 -5.33 -49.84
N ALA A 77 -42.50 -6.32 -48.98
CA ALA A 77 -42.34 -6.13 -47.55
C ALA A 77 -40.90 -5.71 -47.13
N VAL A 78 -39.86 -6.16 -47.89
CA VAL A 78 -38.47 -5.85 -47.57
C VAL A 78 -38.17 -4.34 -47.55
N PRO A 79 -38.54 -3.53 -48.57
CA PRO A 79 -38.36 -2.07 -48.51
C PRO A 79 -39.07 -1.43 -47.33
N LYS A 80 -40.24 -1.91 -46.95
CA LYS A 80 -40.99 -1.40 -45.77
C LYS A 80 -40.24 -1.61 -44.44
N LEU A 81 -39.40 -2.64 -44.34
CA LEU A 81 -38.51 -2.79 -43.19
C LEU A 81 -37.45 -1.65 -43.10
N PHE A 82 -36.94 -1.17 -44.24
CA PHE A 82 -36.04 -0.02 -44.24
C PHE A 82 -36.77 1.28 -43.86
N GLU A 83 -38.01 1.45 -44.34
CA GLU A 83 -38.86 2.58 -43.92
C GLU A 83 -39.14 2.57 -42.42
N LEU A 84 -39.30 1.39 -41.83
CA LEU A 84 -39.44 1.21 -40.37
C LEU A 84 -38.21 1.68 -39.61
N VAL A 85 -37.00 1.49 -40.15
CA VAL A 85 -35.75 1.99 -39.53
C VAL A 85 -35.71 3.50 -39.45
N VAL A 86 -36.11 4.16 -40.52
CA VAL A 86 -36.12 5.63 -40.60
C VAL A 86 -37.40 6.24 -40.04
N LEU A 87 -38.26 5.41 -39.45
CA LEU A 87 -39.55 5.80 -38.86
C LEU A 87 -40.46 6.54 -39.87
N LYS A 88 -40.39 6.17 -41.12
CA LYS A 88 -41.30 6.71 -42.14
C LYS A 88 -42.69 6.14 -41.90
N TYR A 89 -43.64 7.02 -41.69
CA TYR A 89 -45.05 6.68 -41.51
C TYR A 89 -45.71 6.59 -42.88
N ASP A 90 -45.77 5.39 -43.45
CA ASP A 90 -46.47 5.11 -44.71
C ASP A 90 -46.97 3.65 -44.68
N PHE A 91 -48.27 3.49 -44.41
CA PHE A 91 -48.93 2.18 -44.32
C PHE A 91 -49.81 1.85 -45.56
N GLY A 92 -49.77 2.72 -46.59
CA GLY A 92 -50.69 2.63 -47.70
C GLY A 92 -50.91 1.24 -48.29
N ASP A 93 -49.84 0.45 -48.43
CA ASP A 93 -49.90 -0.91 -48.99
C ASP A 93 -50.51 -1.98 -48.08
N ILE A 94 -50.74 -1.69 -46.80
CA ILE A 94 -51.31 -2.65 -45.83
C ILE A 94 -52.53 -2.07 -45.12
N GLU A 95 -52.99 -0.89 -45.49
CA GLU A 95 -54.07 -0.13 -44.86
C GLU A 95 -55.40 -0.83 -44.96
N ALA A 96 -55.65 -1.57 -46.07
CA ALA A 96 -56.85 -2.35 -46.25
C ALA A 96 -57.04 -3.42 -45.13
N LEU A 97 -55.97 -4.18 -44.84
CA LEU A 97 -56.03 -5.18 -43.75
C LEU A 97 -56.07 -4.53 -42.34
N MET A 98 -55.40 -3.36 -42.20
CA MET A 98 -55.49 -2.61 -40.91
C MET A 98 -56.92 -2.10 -40.65
N SER A 99 -57.65 -1.73 -41.69
CA SER A 99 -59.04 -1.27 -41.56
C SER A 99 -60.02 -2.41 -41.24
N ASP A 100 -59.71 -3.62 -41.76
CA ASP A 100 -60.59 -4.78 -41.61
C ASP A 100 -60.34 -5.61 -40.37
N ASP A 101 -59.10 -5.56 -39.82
CA ASP A 101 -58.73 -6.31 -38.60
C ASP A 101 -58.03 -5.39 -37.60
N LEU A 102 -58.78 -5.01 -36.55
CA LEU A 102 -58.25 -4.14 -35.48
C LEU A 102 -57.06 -4.74 -34.75
N PHE A 103 -57.02 -6.07 -34.55
CA PHE A 103 -55.91 -6.73 -33.84
C PHE A 103 -54.61 -6.68 -34.70
N TYR A 104 -54.74 -6.84 -36.01
CA TYR A 104 -53.63 -6.66 -36.93
C TYR A 104 -53.13 -5.20 -36.91
N ALA A 105 -54.05 -4.24 -36.99
CA ALA A 105 -53.70 -2.81 -36.94
C ALA A 105 -52.96 -2.46 -35.65
N VAL A 106 -53.47 -2.90 -34.47
CA VAL A 106 -52.81 -2.70 -33.19
C VAL A 106 -51.41 -3.32 -33.16
N THR A 107 -51.23 -4.51 -33.74
CA THR A 107 -49.90 -5.17 -33.76
C THR A 107 -48.92 -4.45 -34.68
N VAL A 108 -49.36 -3.93 -35.81
CA VAL A 108 -48.53 -3.10 -36.73
C VAL A 108 -48.07 -1.80 -36.03
N TYR A 109 -49.03 -1.08 -35.42
CA TYR A 109 -48.66 0.13 -34.64
C TYR A 109 -47.75 -0.18 -33.49
N PHE A 110 -47.96 -1.30 -32.81
CA PHE A 110 -47.05 -1.73 -31.73
C PHE A 110 -45.64 -2.01 -32.21
N CYS A 111 -45.52 -2.67 -33.38
CA CYS A 111 -44.24 -2.89 -34.05
C CYS A 111 -43.53 -1.55 -34.41
N PHE A 112 -44.27 -0.59 -34.96
CA PHE A 112 -43.75 0.74 -35.29
C PHE A 112 -43.30 1.52 -34.06
N ILE A 113 -44.07 1.51 -32.98
CA ILE A 113 -43.71 2.13 -31.71
C ILE A 113 -42.46 1.48 -31.15
N MET A 114 -42.35 0.15 -31.20
CA MET A 114 -41.15 -0.57 -30.72
C MET A 114 -39.91 -0.26 -31.55
N ALA A 115 -40.04 -0.10 -32.87
CA ALA A 115 -38.93 0.35 -33.71
C ALA A 115 -38.49 1.78 -33.35
N GLY A 116 -39.44 2.69 -33.16
CA GLY A 116 -39.17 4.06 -32.73
C GLY A 116 -38.50 4.14 -31.38
N LEU A 117 -38.99 3.43 -30.38
CA LEU A 117 -38.37 3.33 -29.06
C LEU A 117 -36.96 2.76 -29.16
N ASN A 118 -36.72 1.78 -30.02
CA ASN A 118 -35.39 1.21 -30.23
C ASN A 118 -34.41 2.21 -30.84
N VAL A 119 -34.83 2.99 -31.86
CA VAL A 119 -34.02 4.07 -32.44
C VAL A 119 -33.72 5.14 -31.40
N VAL A 120 -34.72 5.59 -30.65
CA VAL A 120 -34.53 6.57 -29.57
C VAL A 120 -33.56 6.01 -28.49
N LEU A 121 -33.72 4.76 -28.05
CA LEU A 121 -32.84 4.15 -27.07
C LEU A 121 -31.40 3.97 -27.57
N VAL A 122 -31.21 3.64 -28.84
CA VAL A 122 -29.87 3.59 -29.47
C VAL A 122 -29.26 4.98 -29.52
N THR A 123 -29.99 5.99 -29.93
CA THR A 123 -29.53 7.39 -29.98
C THR A 123 -29.21 7.91 -28.57
N VAL A 124 -30.14 7.68 -27.63
CA VAL A 124 -29.93 8.04 -26.20
C VAL A 124 -28.76 7.27 -25.57
N SER A 125 -28.55 6.00 -25.94
CA SER A 125 -27.37 5.27 -25.43
C SER A 125 -26.05 5.82 -25.95
N PHE A 126 -26.03 6.31 -27.19
CA PHE A 126 -24.87 7.00 -27.78
C PHE A 126 -24.62 8.36 -27.14
N ILE A 127 -25.67 9.14 -26.95
CA ILE A 127 -25.62 10.44 -26.26
C ILE A 127 -25.40 10.25 -24.77
N ASN A 128 -26.05 9.26 -24.15
CA ASN A 128 -26.00 9.01 -22.70
C ASN A 128 -24.58 8.65 -22.24
N GLN A 129 -23.77 7.99 -23.04
CA GLN A 129 -22.39 7.72 -22.69
C GLN A 129 -21.61 9.03 -22.52
N ARG A 130 -21.66 9.97 -23.49
CA ARG A 130 -20.99 11.28 -23.41
C ARG A 130 -21.62 12.21 -22.38
N VAL A 131 -22.94 12.20 -22.28
CA VAL A 131 -23.68 12.99 -21.26
C VAL A 131 -23.37 12.46 -19.86
N TRP A 132 -23.35 11.15 -19.67
CA TRP A 132 -22.96 10.52 -18.42
C TRP A 132 -21.55 10.91 -17.99
N GLU A 133 -20.58 10.90 -18.91
CA GLU A 133 -19.21 11.33 -18.68
C GLU A 133 -19.11 12.79 -18.27
N PHE A 134 -19.82 13.61 -19.00
CA PHE A 134 -19.92 15.03 -18.72
C PHE A 134 -20.53 15.26 -17.32
N LEU A 135 -21.64 14.60 -17.00
CA LEU A 135 -22.28 14.69 -15.68
C LEU A 135 -21.38 14.15 -14.55
N GLN A 136 -20.67 13.05 -14.77
CA GLN A 136 -19.70 12.55 -13.79
C GLN A 136 -18.51 13.51 -13.66
N GLY A 137 -18.04 14.08 -14.75
CA GLY A 137 -17.04 15.15 -14.73
C GLY A 137 -17.49 16.35 -13.87
N ILE A 138 -18.75 16.76 -14.02
CA ILE A 138 -19.36 17.82 -13.19
C ILE A 138 -19.46 17.37 -11.73
N LYS A 139 -19.95 16.14 -11.48
CA LYS A 139 -20.06 15.60 -10.13
C LYS A 139 -18.72 15.56 -9.40
N ILE A 140 -17.66 15.08 -10.05
CA ILE A 140 -16.30 15.07 -9.50
C ILE A 140 -15.80 16.50 -9.30
N LYS A 141 -16.06 17.41 -10.23
CA LYS A 141 -15.60 18.81 -10.17
C LYS A 141 -16.26 19.62 -9.06
N TYR A 142 -17.55 19.41 -8.82
CA TYR A 142 -18.36 20.23 -7.90
C TYR A 142 -18.79 19.47 -6.66
N CYS A 143 -18.30 18.23 -6.46
CA CYS A 143 -18.60 17.47 -5.28
C CYS A 143 -17.99 18.12 -4.03
N LEU A 144 -18.79 18.23 -2.97
CA LEU A 144 -18.37 18.74 -1.66
C LEU A 144 -17.84 17.64 -0.74
N ARG A 145 -17.77 16.39 -1.24
CA ARG A 145 -17.31 15.21 -0.49
C ARG A 145 -15.86 14.88 -0.84
N ASP A 146 -15.25 14.08 0.01
CA ASP A 146 -13.95 13.48 -0.23
C ASP A 146 -13.93 12.69 -1.54
N ARG A 147 -12.77 12.65 -2.19
CA ARG A 147 -12.61 12.06 -3.52
C ARG A 147 -11.44 11.12 -3.59
N LEU A 148 -11.60 10.10 -4.42
CA LEU A 148 -10.55 9.17 -4.80
C LEU A 148 -10.39 9.18 -6.33
N LEU A 149 -9.20 9.55 -6.80
CA LEU A 149 -8.85 9.53 -8.23
C LEU A 149 -7.71 8.54 -8.44
N ILE A 150 -7.94 7.57 -9.31
CA ILE A 150 -7.01 6.49 -9.60
C ILE A 150 -6.54 6.62 -11.04
N PHE A 151 -5.23 6.77 -11.25
CA PHE A 151 -4.61 6.77 -12.56
C PHE A 151 -4.07 5.38 -12.87
N GLY A 152 -4.55 4.78 -13.96
CA GLY A 152 -4.21 3.44 -14.40
C GLY A 152 -5.41 2.50 -14.45
N GLY A 153 -5.53 1.78 -15.55
CA GLY A 153 -6.65 0.89 -15.81
C GLY A 153 -6.25 -0.59 -15.62
N ASN A 154 -5.78 -0.98 -14.47
CA ASN A 154 -5.36 -2.35 -14.16
C ASN A 154 -6.25 -3.01 -13.08
N PRO A 155 -6.23 -4.35 -12.95
CA PRO A 155 -7.03 -5.07 -11.97
C PRO A 155 -6.81 -4.62 -10.52
N GLN A 156 -5.56 -4.31 -10.14
CA GLN A 156 -5.20 -3.85 -8.80
C GLN A 156 -5.91 -2.54 -8.44
N ASN A 157 -6.01 -1.62 -9.39
CA ASN A 157 -6.73 -0.37 -9.21
C ASN A 157 -8.25 -0.57 -9.06
N VAL A 158 -8.79 -1.64 -9.65
CA VAL A 158 -10.18 -2.04 -9.42
C VAL A 158 -10.40 -2.49 -7.96
N ASP A 159 -9.43 -3.19 -7.39
CA ASP A 159 -9.51 -3.62 -6.00
C ASP A 159 -9.41 -2.41 -5.05
N ILE A 160 -8.50 -1.47 -5.29
CA ILE A 160 -8.46 -0.18 -4.57
C ILE A 160 -9.80 0.58 -4.72
N TYR A 161 -10.36 0.63 -5.92
CA TYR A 161 -11.65 1.29 -6.17
C TYR A 161 -12.80 0.61 -5.43
N LYS A 162 -12.81 -0.71 -5.34
CA LYS A 162 -13.84 -1.48 -4.64
C LYS A 162 -13.74 -1.35 -3.12
N SER A 163 -12.53 -1.29 -2.58
CA SER A 163 -12.29 -1.17 -1.14
C SER A 163 -12.82 0.15 -0.57
N ASP A 164 -12.77 1.25 -1.33
CA ASP A 164 -13.34 2.53 -0.89
C ASP A 164 -14.88 2.50 -0.92
N LYS A 165 -15.52 2.75 0.21
CA LYS A 165 -16.98 2.82 0.35
C LYS A 165 -17.53 4.24 0.53
N SER A 166 -16.68 5.22 0.81
CA SER A 166 -17.08 6.53 1.31
C SER A 166 -16.90 7.69 0.32
N ARG A 167 -15.88 7.63 -0.54
CA ARG A 167 -15.49 8.75 -1.41
C ARG A 167 -16.21 8.75 -2.75
N VAL A 168 -16.27 9.91 -3.38
CA VAL A 168 -16.60 10.02 -4.81
C VAL A 168 -15.34 9.64 -5.59
N LYS A 169 -15.45 8.60 -6.42
CA LYS A 169 -14.29 7.91 -7.00
C LYS A 169 -14.33 7.80 -8.52
N ALA A 170 -13.17 7.82 -9.14
CA ALA A 170 -12.99 7.61 -10.57
C ALA A 170 -11.65 6.93 -10.88
N ILE A 171 -11.66 6.06 -11.90
CA ILE A 171 -10.44 5.57 -12.55
C ILE A 171 -10.22 6.39 -13.82
N ILE A 172 -9.00 6.87 -14.00
CA ILE A 172 -8.61 7.77 -15.10
C ILE A 172 -7.52 7.07 -15.90
N ASP A 173 -7.88 6.16 -16.75
CA ASP A 173 -7.04 5.57 -17.80
C ASP A 173 -7.81 4.49 -18.57
N LYS A 174 -7.20 4.00 -19.68
CA LYS A 174 -7.82 2.96 -20.48
C LYS A 174 -7.54 1.58 -19.88
N MET A 175 -8.59 0.79 -19.69
CA MET A 175 -8.46 -0.63 -19.36
C MET A 175 -8.65 -1.50 -20.60
N SER A 176 -8.21 -2.74 -20.55
CA SER A 176 -8.52 -3.74 -21.56
C SER A 176 -10.02 -3.95 -21.69
N ASP A 177 -10.48 -4.39 -22.86
CA ASP A 177 -11.90 -4.60 -23.09
C ASP A 177 -12.52 -5.66 -22.17
N ASP A 178 -11.71 -6.61 -21.70
CA ASP A 178 -12.12 -7.68 -20.79
C ASP A 178 -12.33 -7.18 -19.35
N ASP A 179 -11.62 -6.12 -18.95
CA ASP A 179 -11.72 -5.51 -17.62
C ASP A 179 -12.75 -4.39 -17.53
N ARG A 180 -13.47 -4.10 -18.63
CA ARG A 180 -14.56 -3.12 -18.66
C ARG A 180 -15.76 -3.61 -17.85
N SER A 181 -15.59 -3.61 -16.57
CA SER A 181 -16.66 -3.85 -15.63
C SER A 181 -17.32 -2.52 -15.21
N ASP A 182 -18.51 -2.60 -14.69
CA ASP A 182 -19.35 -1.46 -14.30
C ASP A 182 -18.81 -0.58 -13.17
N PHE A 183 -17.54 -0.74 -12.83
CA PHE A 183 -16.88 0.01 -11.76
C PHE A 183 -16.39 1.39 -12.22
N TYR A 184 -16.44 1.65 -13.52
CA TYR A 184 -16.00 2.93 -14.06
C TYR A 184 -17.05 4.00 -13.92
N LEU A 185 -16.65 5.08 -13.32
CA LEU A 185 -17.26 6.36 -13.64
C LEU A 185 -16.71 6.86 -14.97
N LYS A 186 -16.64 5.96 -15.93
CA LYS A 186 -16.10 6.13 -17.24
C LYS A 186 -14.63 6.56 -17.34
N GLU A 187 -14.00 5.76 -18.08
CA GLU A 187 -12.85 6.06 -18.88
C GLU A 187 -12.94 7.44 -19.55
N ILE A 188 -12.03 8.32 -19.25
CA ILE A 188 -11.91 9.58 -19.98
C ILE A 188 -11.26 9.31 -21.37
N SER A 189 -11.35 8.10 -21.93
CA SER A 189 -10.55 7.67 -23.08
C SER A 189 -11.28 6.96 -24.20
N ASP A 190 -12.26 7.58 -24.83
CA ASP A 190 -12.48 7.26 -26.24
C ASP A 190 -11.43 8.02 -27.07
N ILE A 191 -10.30 7.37 -27.34
CA ILE A 191 -9.30 7.88 -28.26
C ILE A 191 -9.74 7.50 -29.67
N PRO A 192 -9.88 8.46 -30.59
CA PRO A 192 -10.12 8.15 -31.99
C PRO A 192 -9.02 7.25 -32.54
N ASP A 193 -9.40 6.31 -33.40
CA ASP A 193 -8.49 5.39 -34.06
C ASP A 193 -7.70 6.17 -35.14
N TRP A 194 -6.55 6.71 -34.79
CA TRP A 194 -5.68 7.48 -35.65
C TRP A 194 -4.43 6.69 -36.01
N SER A 195 -3.88 6.96 -37.20
CA SER A 195 -2.80 6.19 -37.81
C SER A 195 -1.45 6.24 -37.07
N ASP A 196 -1.31 7.11 -36.08
CA ASP A 196 -0.15 7.16 -35.17
C ASP A 196 -0.63 7.07 -33.71
N LYS A 197 -0.95 5.82 -33.32
CA LYS A 197 -1.70 5.55 -32.09
C LYS A 197 -0.94 5.93 -30.83
N GLU A 198 0.35 5.64 -30.72
CA GLU A 198 1.11 5.81 -29.46
C GLU A 198 1.35 7.27 -29.09
N ALA A 199 1.86 8.08 -30.02
CA ALA A 199 2.11 9.50 -29.76
C ALA A 199 0.82 10.28 -29.52
N THR A 200 -0.25 9.94 -30.24
CA THR A 200 -1.55 10.59 -30.09
C THR A 200 -2.25 10.16 -28.80
N GLU A 201 -2.14 8.90 -28.41
CA GLU A 201 -2.62 8.38 -27.12
C GLU A 201 -1.95 9.13 -25.97
N GLU A 202 -0.65 9.34 -26.05
CA GLU A 202 0.12 10.01 -25.02
C GLU A 202 -0.28 11.48 -24.84
N ILE A 203 -0.40 12.23 -25.96
CA ILE A 203 -0.85 13.64 -25.94
C ILE A 203 -2.28 13.77 -25.39
N PHE A 204 -3.17 12.85 -25.73
CA PHE A 204 -4.55 12.85 -25.26
C PHE A 204 -4.64 12.55 -23.75
N ARG A 205 -3.84 11.60 -23.28
CA ARG A 205 -3.72 11.25 -21.84
C ARG A 205 -3.21 12.43 -21.02
N GLU A 206 -2.20 13.14 -21.51
CA GLU A 206 -1.68 14.36 -20.87
C GLU A 206 -2.72 15.46 -20.74
N ARG A 207 -3.46 15.76 -21.81
CA ARG A 207 -4.54 16.78 -21.79
C ARG A 207 -5.63 16.43 -20.76
N ARG A 208 -5.91 15.17 -20.55
CA ARG A 208 -6.93 14.69 -19.60
C ARG A 208 -6.45 14.74 -18.16
N ILE A 209 -5.20 14.40 -17.90
CA ILE A 209 -4.57 14.62 -16.62
C ILE A 209 -4.61 16.11 -16.27
N VAL A 210 -4.22 16.99 -17.19
CA VAL A 210 -4.32 18.45 -17.01
C VAL A 210 -5.75 18.90 -16.76
N SER A 211 -6.75 18.31 -17.44
CA SER A 211 -8.16 18.62 -17.18
C SER A 211 -8.63 18.14 -15.83
N ALA A 212 -8.21 16.96 -15.39
CA ALA A 212 -8.48 16.46 -14.05
C ALA A 212 -7.86 17.36 -12.98
N LEU A 213 -6.60 17.76 -13.16
CA LEU A 213 -5.89 18.67 -12.25
C LEU A 213 -6.51 20.08 -12.18
N LYS A 214 -6.99 20.63 -13.30
CA LYS A 214 -7.76 21.88 -13.27
C LYS A 214 -9.05 21.75 -12.45
N LYS A 215 -9.65 20.56 -12.43
CA LYS A 215 -10.81 20.26 -11.56
C LYS A 215 -10.46 20.21 -10.08
N PHE A 216 -9.24 19.81 -9.71
CA PHE A 216 -8.75 19.87 -8.33
C PHE A 216 -8.71 21.29 -7.80
N LYS A 217 -8.09 22.22 -8.55
CA LYS A 217 -7.99 23.62 -8.14
C LYS A 217 -9.37 24.24 -7.84
N ALA A 218 -10.36 23.97 -8.70
CA ALA A 218 -11.70 24.51 -8.54
C ALA A 218 -12.43 24.01 -7.29
N VAL A 219 -12.17 22.77 -6.86
CA VAL A 219 -12.86 22.19 -5.69
C VAL A 219 -12.17 22.54 -4.38
N ALA A 220 -10.84 22.53 -4.33
CA ALA A 220 -10.09 23.00 -3.17
C ALA A 220 -10.47 24.45 -2.83
N ALA A 221 -10.73 25.30 -3.85
CA ALA A 221 -11.15 26.68 -3.66
C ALA A 221 -12.58 26.83 -3.10
N LYS A 222 -13.54 25.97 -3.52
CA LYS A 222 -14.95 26.13 -3.14
C LYS A 222 -15.31 25.59 -1.75
N ASN A 223 -14.61 24.60 -1.24
CA ASN A 223 -15.00 23.91 0.02
C ASN A 223 -14.36 24.47 1.29
N GLY A 224 -13.78 25.66 1.25
CA GLY A 224 -13.09 26.19 2.43
C GLY A 224 -11.94 25.27 2.94
N GLY A 225 -11.49 24.30 2.14
CA GLY A 225 -10.39 23.40 2.48
C GLY A 225 -10.76 22.21 3.36
N LYS A 226 -12.02 21.79 3.42
CA LYS A 226 -12.47 20.68 4.29
C LYS A 226 -12.53 19.30 3.60
N ALA A 227 -12.67 19.23 2.27
CA ALA A 227 -12.77 17.95 1.56
C ALA A 227 -11.38 17.46 1.13
N GLU A 228 -11.07 16.19 1.46
CA GLU A 228 -9.83 15.51 1.09
C GLU A 228 -9.91 14.99 -0.35
N THR A 229 -8.79 15.03 -1.05
CA THR A 229 -8.62 14.39 -2.35
C THR A 229 -7.46 13.41 -2.30
N VAL A 230 -7.76 12.15 -2.49
CA VAL A 230 -6.77 11.08 -2.60
C VAL A 230 -6.51 10.79 -4.08
N VAL A 231 -5.24 10.76 -4.45
CA VAL A 231 -4.78 10.44 -5.80
C VAL A 231 -3.93 9.17 -5.72
N ILE A 232 -4.30 8.17 -6.47
CA ILE A 232 -3.49 6.95 -6.65
C ILE A 232 -2.93 6.98 -8.07
N ILE A 233 -1.62 6.86 -8.20
CA ILE A 233 -0.93 6.72 -9.47
C ILE A 233 -0.33 5.32 -9.51
N ASN A 234 -0.98 4.43 -10.25
CA ASN A 234 -0.58 3.04 -10.39
C ASN A 234 -0.90 2.57 -11.82
N THR A 235 -0.05 2.95 -12.75
CA THR A 235 -0.08 2.43 -14.12
C THR A 235 0.85 1.22 -14.22
N GLU A 236 0.79 0.49 -15.31
CA GLU A 236 1.70 -0.65 -15.54
C GLU A 236 3.16 -0.22 -15.85
N SER A 237 3.42 1.10 -15.94
CA SER A 237 4.72 1.66 -16.29
C SER A 237 5.20 2.67 -15.25
N ASP A 238 6.37 2.40 -14.66
CA ASP A 238 7.03 3.35 -13.74
C ASP A 238 7.34 4.69 -14.41
N GLU A 239 7.75 4.68 -15.69
CA GLU A 239 8.01 5.91 -16.46
C GLU A 239 6.75 6.76 -16.58
N ARG A 240 5.62 6.11 -16.83
CA ARG A 240 4.33 6.77 -16.93
C ARG A 240 3.86 7.29 -15.56
N ASN A 241 4.05 6.53 -14.50
CA ASN A 241 3.77 6.96 -13.13
C ASN A 241 4.57 8.21 -12.80
N MET A 242 5.86 8.23 -13.15
CA MET A 242 6.77 9.35 -12.94
C MET A 242 6.32 10.59 -13.71
N ARG A 243 5.94 10.42 -14.99
CA ARG A 243 5.42 11.51 -15.82
C ARG A 243 4.15 12.13 -15.23
N ILE A 244 3.18 11.30 -14.82
CA ILE A 244 1.95 11.76 -14.16
C ILE A 244 2.29 12.52 -12.88
N CYS A 245 3.18 11.98 -12.06
CA CYS A 245 3.63 12.61 -10.83
C CYS A 245 4.22 14.00 -11.09
N ARG A 246 5.17 14.13 -12.03
CA ARG A 246 5.77 15.42 -12.41
C ARG A 246 4.74 16.43 -12.92
N MET A 247 3.81 16.00 -13.76
CA MET A 247 2.74 16.88 -14.25
C MET A 247 1.84 17.41 -13.12
N ILE A 248 1.61 16.60 -12.09
CA ILE A 248 0.87 17.01 -10.90
C ILE A 248 1.69 18.02 -10.11
N THR A 249 2.95 17.73 -9.84
CA THR A 249 3.84 18.62 -9.07
C THR A 249 4.04 19.96 -9.76
N GLU A 250 4.29 20.00 -11.07
CA GLU A 250 4.38 21.25 -11.85
C GLU A 250 3.12 22.12 -11.71
N LYS A 251 1.94 21.49 -11.72
CA LYS A 251 0.68 22.24 -11.56
C LYS A 251 0.49 22.79 -10.15
N ILE A 252 0.99 22.08 -9.16
CA ILE A 252 0.92 22.56 -7.80
C ILE A 252 2.02 23.62 -7.58
N SER A 253 3.24 23.45 -8.13
CA SER A 253 4.31 24.46 -8.06
C SER A 253 3.91 25.81 -8.65
N ALA A 254 3.04 25.81 -9.64
CA ALA A 254 2.47 27.02 -10.25
C ALA A 254 1.39 27.70 -9.41
N GLN A 255 1.03 27.20 -8.23
CA GLN A 255 0.07 27.81 -7.31
C GLN A 255 0.75 28.88 -6.44
N THR A 256 -0.04 29.78 -5.89
CA THR A 256 0.42 30.70 -4.85
C THR A 256 0.74 29.95 -3.55
N GLU A 257 1.54 30.50 -2.67
CA GLU A 257 1.91 29.83 -1.39
C GLU A 257 0.68 29.47 -0.55
N ALA A 258 -0.32 30.34 -0.47
CA ALA A 258 -1.58 30.05 0.24
C ALA A 258 -2.38 28.90 -0.41
N GLU A 259 -2.35 28.78 -1.74
CA GLU A 259 -2.98 27.67 -2.46
C GLU A 259 -2.20 26.38 -2.26
N LYS A 260 -0.85 26.42 -2.25
CA LYS A 260 0.02 25.27 -1.97
C LYS A 260 -0.24 24.74 -0.56
N GLU A 261 -0.25 25.60 0.43
CA GLU A 261 -0.54 25.23 1.82
C GLU A 261 -1.89 24.51 1.95
N LYS A 262 -2.90 25.01 1.26
CA LYS A 262 -4.22 24.39 1.21
C LYS A 262 -4.20 23.06 0.49
N THR A 263 -3.50 22.95 -0.64
CA THR A 263 -3.34 21.71 -1.41
C THR A 263 -2.63 20.68 -0.55
N PHE A 264 -1.56 21.06 0.13
CA PHE A 264 -0.82 20.20 1.03
C PHE A 264 -1.69 19.58 2.13
N ARG A 265 -2.63 20.34 2.70
CA ARG A 265 -3.55 19.85 3.74
C ARG A 265 -4.68 18.96 3.21
N THR A 266 -5.04 19.08 1.95
CA THR A 266 -6.27 18.48 1.40
C THR A 266 -6.04 17.45 0.29
N VAL A 267 -4.81 17.32 -0.20
CA VAL A 267 -4.46 16.38 -1.27
C VAL A 267 -3.40 15.41 -0.78
N LYS A 268 -3.66 14.11 -0.95
CA LYS A 268 -2.70 13.02 -0.72
C LYS A 268 -2.46 12.28 -2.01
N ILE A 269 -1.21 12.09 -2.37
CA ILE A 269 -0.81 11.44 -3.62
C ILE A 269 0.01 10.19 -3.29
N PHE A 270 -0.44 9.04 -3.75
CA PHE A 270 0.25 7.77 -3.60
C PHE A 270 0.71 7.30 -4.97
N VAL A 271 2.01 7.09 -5.13
CA VAL A 271 2.62 6.68 -6.40
C VAL A 271 3.22 5.30 -6.24
N PHE A 272 2.70 4.34 -7.00
CA PHE A 272 3.22 2.97 -7.02
C PHE A 272 4.41 2.87 -7.96
N GLY A 273 5.44 2.10 -7.56
CA GLY A 273 6.62 1.91 -8.39
C GLY A 273 7.64 0.90 -7.86
N ASP A 274 8.66 0.62 -8.68
CA ASP A 274 9.78 -0.23 -8.30
C ASP A 274 10.76 0.55 -7.40
N LEU A 275 11.34 -0.13 -6.39
CA LEU A 275 12.26 0.46 -5.41
C LEU A 275 13.47 1.17 -6.05
N LYS A 276 13.93 0.69 -7.20
CA LYS A 276 15.06 1.32 -7.93
C LYS A 276 14.80 2.78 -8.33
N TYR A 277 13.53 3.17 -8.45
CA TYR A 277 13.11 4.53 -8.80
C TYR A 277 12.71 5.39 -7.59
N GLN A 278 12.71 4.82 -6.40
CA GLN A 278 12.31 5.52 -5.17
C GLN A 278 13.02 6.88 -5.02
N GLY A 279 14.34 6.93 -5.27
CA GLY A 279 15.11 8.16 -5.20
C GLY A 279 14.58 9.28 -6.09
N ILE A 280 14.14 8.95 -7.31
CA ILE A 280 13.61 9.93 -8.27
C ILE A 280 12.25 10.49 -7.80
N TYR A 281 11.38 9.63 -7.22
CA TYR A 281 10.10 10.09 -6.67
C TYR A 281 10.30 11.00 -5.46
N GLU A 282 11.31 10.73 -4.66
CA GLU A 282 11.66 11.52 -3.49
C GLU A 282 12.30 12.86 -3.83
N ASP A 283 13.06 12.93 -4.92
CA ASP A 283 13.55 14.19 -5.46
C ASP A 283 12.38 15.07 -5.94
N ILE A 284 11.36 14.46 -6.56
CA ILE A 284 10.11 15.16 -6.92
C ILE A 284 9.36 15.65 -5.66
N GLU A 285 9.39 14.90 -4.58
CA GLU A 285 8.80 15.27 -3.29
C GLU A 285 9.55 16.44 -2.64
N SER A 286 10.88 16.45 -2.72
CA SER A 286 11.74 17.49 -2.12
C SER A 286 11.59 18.87 -2.76
N ASP A 287 11.07 18.95 -3.98
CA ASP A 287 10.75 20.20 -4.67
C ASP A 287 9.51 20.94 -4.08
N GLY A 288 9.07 20.54 -2.90
CA GLY A 288 8.06 21.24 -2.13
C GLY A 288 6.70 20.54 -2.01
N PHE A 289 6.63 19.25 -2.31
CA PHE A 289 5.38 18.49 -2.31
C PHE A 289 5.34 17.32 -1.34
N GLY A 290 5.26 17.59 -0.08
CA GLY A 290 5.06 16.61 0.96
C GLY A 290 3.72 15.86 0.97
N CYS A 291 2.88 16.04 -0.05
CA CYS A 291 1.66 15.24 -0.21
C CYS A 291 1.88 13.97 -1.03
N ILE A 292 3.11 13.70 -1.53
CA ILE A 292 3.43 12.51 -2.31
C ILE A 292 3.99 11.44 -1.39
N THR A 293 3.45 10.23 -1.52
CA THR A 293 3.93 9.02 -0.84
C THR A 293 4.26 7.97 -1.88
N PHE A 294 5.51 7.55 -1.93
CA PHE A 294 5.93 6.41 -2.76
C PHE A 294 5.46 5.11 -2.10
N VAL A 295 4.91 4.21 -2.91
CA VAL A 295 4.40 2.90 -2.49
C VAL A 295 5.07 1.81 -3.31
N ASN A 296 5.80 0.93 -2.64
CA ASN A 296 6.32 -0.29 -3.23
C ASN A 296 5.65 -1.50 -2.60
N LYS A 297 5.10 -2.41 -3.41
CA LYS A 297 4.34 -3.55 -2.90
C LYS A 297 5.19 -4.52 -2.06
N TYR A 298 6.42 -4.76 -2.45
CA TYR A 298 7.31 -5.69 -1.75
C TYR A 298 7.72 -5.14 -0.38
N GLN A 299 8.01 -3.85 -0.31
CA GLN A 299 8.29 -3.15 0.94
C GLN A 299 7.08 -3.10 1.87
N LYS A 300 5.87 -2.90 1.31
CA LYS A 300 4.62 -2.94 2.08
C LYS A 300 4.38 -4.32 2.70
N ILE A 301 4.54 -5.39 1.92
CA ILE A 301 4.40 -6.77 2.41
C ILE A 301 5.44 -7.07 3.51
N ALA A 302 6.70 -6.71 3.29
CA ALA A 302 7.74 -6.92 4.28
C ALA A 302 7.52 -6.11 5.57
N SER A 303 7.05 -4.87 5.46
CA SER A 303 6.74 -4.02 6.61
C SER A 303 5.55 -4.55 7.40
N ASP A 304 4.49 -5.01 6.72
CA ASP A 304 3.33 -5.65 7.35
C ASP A 304 3.73 -6.95 8.07
N PHE A 305 4.58 -7.77 7.43
CA PHE A 305 5.11 -8.99 8.05
C PHE A 305 5.87 -8.69 9.34
N ILE A 306 6.82 -7.76 9.32
CA ILE A 306 7.62 -7.42 10.50
C ILE A 306 6.79 -6.74 11.59
N GLU A 307 5.81 -5.91 11.22
CA GLU A 307 4.92 -5.26 12.18
C GLU A 307 4.01 -6.25 12.89
N ARG A 308 3.41 -7.19 12.15
CA ARG A 308 2.47 -8.16 12.71
C ARG A 308 3.17 -9.33 13.40
N TYR A 309 4.29 -9.78 12.85
CA TYR A 309 4.95 -11.03 13.22
C TYR A 309 6.47 -10.88 13.40
N PRO A 310 6.96 -9.94 14.23
CA PRO A 310 8.38 -9.90 14.55
C PRO A 310 8.78 -11.23 15.21
N LEU A 311 10.02 -11.70 15.02
CA LEU A 311 10.45 -12.99 15.53
C LEU A 311 10.27 -13.10 17.05
N ALA A 312 10.51 -12.01 17.79
CA ALA A 312 10.29 -11.91 19.23
C ALA A 312 8.83 -12.20 19.67
N TYR A 313 7.85 -12.04 18.77
CA TYR A 313 6.45 -12.36 19.08
C TYR A 313 6.24 -13.83 19.41
N PHE A 314 6.99 -14.73 18.79
CA PHE A 314 6.86 -16.19 18.95
C PHE A 314 7.76 -16.77 20.02
N MET A 315 8.67 -15.96 20.57
CA MET A 315 9.56 -16.38 21.64
C MET A 315 8.85 -16.30 23.00
N ASN A 316 9.27 -17.14 23.91
CA ASN A 316 8.73 -17.23 25.27
C ASN A 316 9.88 -17.31 26.31
N GLU A 317 9.54 -17.58 27.56
CA GLU A 317 10.50 -17.65 28.68
C GLU A 317 11.59 -18.73 28.49
N LYS A 318 11.45 -19.70 27.58
CA LYS A 318 12.55 -20.64 27.26
C LYS A 318 13.67 -19.91 26.50
N GLN A 319 13.33 -18.97 25.63
CA GLN A 319 14.28 -18.26 24.77
C GLN A 319 14.70 -16.90 25.33
N VAL A 320 13.80 -16.17 25.98
CA VAL A 320 13.99 -14.78 26.42
C VAL A 320 13.97 -14.69 27.95
N ASP A 321 14.93 -14.00 28.52
CA ASP A 321 14.81 -13.49 29.87
C ASP A 321 14.10 -12.14 29.85
N TYR A 322 12.81 -12.14 30.15
CA TYR A 322 12.01 -10.92 30.16
C TYR A 322 12.44 -9.88 31.19
N SER A 323 13.23 -10.26 32.21
CA SER A 323 13.72 -9.32 33.21
C SER A 323 14.82 -8.40 32.68
N THR A 324 15.63 -8.90 31.75
CA THR A 324 16.75 -8.19 31.09
C THR A 324 16.49 -7.91 29.62
N SER A 325 15.50 -8.58 29.04
CA SER A 325 15.21 -8.61 27.58
C SER A 325 16.36 -9.19 26.75
N LEU A 326 17.13 -10.07 27.33
CA LEU A 326 18.22 -10.78 26.67
C LEU A 326 17.75 -12.16 26.18
N ILE A 327 18.27 -12.59 25.06
CA ILE A 327 18.15 -13.98 24.61
C ILE A 327 19.07 -14.84 25.45
N LYS A 328 18.59 -15.98 25.95
CA LYS A 328 19.38 -16.91 26.71
C LYS A 328 20.58 -17.42 25.89
N LYS A 329 21.71 -17.63 26.54
CA LYS A 329 23.02 -17.85 25.89
C LYS A 329 23.01 -18.99 24.88
N ASP A 330 22.35 -20.11 25.20
CA ASP A 330 22.38 -21.34 24.40
C ASP A 330 21.26 -21.40 23.33
N VAL A 331 20.45 -20.35 23.19
CA VAL A 331 19.36 -20.28 22.22
C VAL A 331 19.89 -19.82 20.86
N ASN A 332 19.61 -20.56 19.79
CA ASN A 332 19.79 -20.09 18.42
C ASN A 332 18.47 -19.55 17.86
N ILE A 333 18.59 -18.57 16.97
CA ILE A 333 17.47 -18.00 16.25
C ILE A 333 17.68 -18.29 14.78
N ASN A 334 16.87 -19.19 14.22
CA ASN A 334 17.04 -19.73 12.87
C ASN A 334 15.87 -19.34 12.00
N PHE A 335 16.15 -18.71 10.85
CA PHE A 335 15.14 -18.28 9.89
C PHE A 335 15.44 -18.84 8.50
N PHE A 336 14.65 -19.83 8.09
CA PHE A 336 14.77 -20.51 6.81
C PHE A 336 13.96 -19.78 5.75
N VAL A 337 14.60 -19.28 4.68
CA VAL A 337 13.99 -18.56 3.56
C VAL A 337 14.05 -19.44 2.33
N LEU A 338 12.90 -20.00 1.91
CA LEU A 338 12.86 -21.01 0.85
C LEU A 338 12.98 -20.47 -0.57
N SER A 339 12.67 -19.19 -0.77
CA SER A 339 12.94 -18.48 -2.03
C SER A 339 13.37 -17.03 -1.76
N PHE A 340 14.37 -16.57 -2.48
CA PHE A 340 14.95 -15.23 -2.36
C PHE A 340 14.53 -14.33 -3.54
N ASP A 341 13.24 -14.39 -3.89
CA ASP A 341 12.63 -13.50 -4.86
C ASP A 341 12.52 -12.06 -4.30
N LYS A 342 11.86 -11.17 -5.02
CA LYS A 342 11.70 -9.76 -4.60
C LYS A 342 11.04 -9.63 -3.21
N VAL A 343 10.09 -10.51 -2.86
CA VAL A 343 9.42 -10.46 -1.55
C VAL A 343 10.32 -11.07 -0.47
N GLY A 344 10.84 -12.28 -0.67
CA GLY A 344 11.74 -12.95 0.28
C GLY A 344 12.96 -12.11 0.59
N ARG A 345 13.57 -11.50 -0.45
CA ARG A 345 14.66 -10.56 -0.29
C ARG A 345 14.27 -9.32 0.54
N GLN A 346 13.12 -8.73 0.25
CA GLN A 346 12.68 -7.52 0.98
C GLN A 346 12.33 -7.86 2.44
N ILE A 347 11.76 -9.03 2.72
CA ILE A 347 11.54 -9.53 4.07
C ILE A 347 12.89 -9.72 4.79
N PHE A 348 13.88 -10.34 4.14
CA PHE A 348 15.23 -10.50 4.70
C PHE A 348 15.84 -9.14 5.08
N LEU A 349 15.92 -8.17 4.17
CA LEU A 349 16.52 -6.86 4.42
C LEU A 349 15.78 -6.07 5.51
N THR A 350 14.45 -6.18 5.55
CA THR A 350 13.63 -5.54 6.58
C THR A 350 13.82 -6.24 7.93
N SER A 351 13.93 -7.58 7.94
CA SER A 351 14.24 -8.37 9.13
C SER A 351 15.62 -8.04 9.70
N VAL A 352 16.65 -8.00 8.87
CA VAL A 352 18.01 -7.59 9.28
C VAL A 352 18.01 -6.23 9.95
N SER A 353 17.15 -5.31 9.51
CA SER A 353 17.05 -3.96 10.07
C SER A 353 16.14 -3.85 11.29
N ASN A 354 15.33 -4.86 11.64
CA ASN A 354 14.33 -4.73 12.71
C ASN A 354 14.35 -5.87 13.75
N ASN A 355 14.90 -7.03 13.43
CA ASN A 355 15.03 -8.15 14.37
C ASN A 355 16.43 -8.14 15.00
N GLN A 356 16.67 -7.21 15.91
CA GLN A 356 17.88 -7.17 16.74
C GLN A 356 17.64 -7.88 18.06
N PHE A 357 18.64 -8.66 18.47
CA PHE A 357 18.62 -9.37 19.72
C PHE A 357 19.97 -9.20 20.45
N LEU A 358 19.92 -9.16 21.76
CA LEU A 358 21.12 -9.21 22.61
C LEU A 358 21.10 -10.53 23.39
N ALA A 359 22.28 -11.03 23.69
CA ALA A 359 22.49 -12.12 24.66
C ALA A 359 23.51 -11.69 25.68
N GLU A 360 23.59 -12.41 26.80
CA GLU A 360 24.62 -12.20 27.81
C GLU A 360 25.98 -12.61 27.26
N GLY A 361 26.94 -11.67 27.24
CA GLY A 361 28.32 -11.87 26.85
C GLY A 361 29.29 -11.73 28.03
N GLU A 362 30.58 -11.94 27.79
CA GLU A 362 31.61 -11.89 28.84
C GLU A 362 31.75 -10.50 29.45
N ASN A 363 31.58 -9.43 28.65
CA ASN A 363 31.77 -8.04 29.08
C ASN A 363 30.45 -7.24 29.12
N GLY A 364 29.31 -7.90 29.14
CA GLY A 364 27.99 -7.30 29.12
C GLY A 364 27.18 -7.76 27.90
N PRO A 365 26.05 -7.10 27.60
CA PRO A 365 25.17 -7.52 26.51
C PRO A 365 25.86 -7.46 25.15
N GLU A 366 25.83 -8.56 24.41
CA GLU A 366 26.41 -8.71 23.09
C GLU A 366 25.32 -8.99 22.03
N LEU A 367 25.58 -8.56 20.78
CA LEU A 367 24.64 -8.77 19.69
C LEU A 367 24.48 -10.27 19.40
N LYS A 368 23.27 -10.79 19.55
CA LYS A 368 22.89 -12.15 19.13
C LYS A 368 22.46 -12.12 17.68
N LYS A 369 23.17 -12.83 16.81
CA LYS A 369 22.85 -12.92 15.39
C LYS A 369 21.68 -13.86 15.16
N VAL A 370 20.87 -13.53 14.13
CA VAL A 370 19.89 -14.44 13.55
C VAL A 370 20.54 -15.19 12.40
N ASN A 371 20.42 -16.51 12.38
CA ASN A 371 20.91 -17.36 11.30
C ASN A 371 19.89 -17.40 10.17
N TYR A 372 20.17 -16.78 9.04
CA TYR A 372 19.31 -16.80 7.86
C TYR A 372 19.78 -17.87 6.88
N PHE A 373 19.06 -18.97 6.81
CA PHE A 373 19.29 -20.07 5.86
C PHE A 373 18.55 -19.79 4.56
N ILE A 374 19.27 -19.49 3.47
CA ILE A 374 18.68 -19.08 2.21
C ILE A 374 18.88 -20.19 1.17
N PHE A 375 17.78 -20.74 0.66
CA PHE A 375 17.76 -21.87 -0.28
C PHE A 375 17.66 -21.44 -1.76
N ASP A 376 17.94 -20.18 -2.07
CA ASP A 376 17.92 -19.60 -3.43
C ASP A 376 19.27 -18.93 -3.73
N THR A 377 20.29 -19.75 -3.92
CA THR A 377 21.67 -19.27 -4.08
C THR A 377 21.88 -18.41 -5.32
N ASP A 378 21.13 -18.66 -6.40
CA ASP A 378 21.26 -17.90 -7.65
C ASP A 378 20.80 -16.45 -7.47
N ASN A 379 19.69 -16.23 -6.77
CA ASN A 379 19.20 -14.88 -6.50
C ASN A 379 20.07 -14.17 -5.45
N VAL A 380 20.60 -14.87 -4.44
CA VAL A 380 21.59 -14.30 -3.51
C VAL A 380 22.83 -13.86 -4.27
N GLN A 381 23.36 -14.66 -5.19
CA GLN A 381 24.55 -14.28 -5.97
C GLN A 381 24.29 -13.08 -6.88
N LYS A 382 23.09 -12.96 -7.48
CA LYS A 382 22.69 -11.77 -8.23
C LYS A 382 22.71 -10.51 -7.34
N ASP A 383 22.21 -10.60 -6.12
CA ASP A 383 22.20 -9.49 -5.17
C ASP A 383 23.61 -9.07 -4.75
N LYS A 384 24.51 -10.04 -4.48
CA LYS A 384 25.93 -9.76 -4.20
C LYS A 384 26.60 -9.03 -5.36
N ASN A 385 26.33 -9.47 -6.60
CA ASN A 385 26.89 -8.82 -7.80
C ASN A 385 26.37 -7.39 -8.02
N LEU A 386 25.19 -7.05 -7.50
CA LEU A 386 24.66 -5.68 -7.52
C LEU A 386 25.25 -4.78 -6.43
N ASN A 387 26.12 -5.34 -5.59
CA ASN A 387 26.84 -4.62 -4.53
C ASN A 387 25.93 -3.77 -3.64
N HIS A 388 24.81 -4.36 -3.17
CA HIS A 388 23.89 -3.69 -2.25
C HIS A 388 24.58 -3.36 -0.92
N GLY A 389 24.13 -2.31 -0.25
CA GLY A 389 24.75 -1.76 0.95
C GLY A 389 25.04 -2.78 2.05
N TYR A 390 24.13 -3.74 2.28
CA TYR A 390 24.34 -4.82 3.24
C TYR A 390 25.57 -5.69 2.89
N TYR A 391 25.63 -6.20 1.65
CA TYR A 391 26.74 -7.06 1.19
C TYR A 391 28.07 -6.30 1.10
N ARG A 392 27.99 -5.05 0.62
CA ARG A 392 29.16 -4.19 0.58
C ARG A 392 29.77 -3.97 1.96
N TYR A 393 28.94 -3.67 2.96
CA TYR A 393 29.44 -3.48 4.33
C TYR A 393 30.02 -4.77 4.90
N ARG A 394 29.35 -5.92 4.69
CA ARG A 394 29.82 -7.22 5.19
C ARG A 394 31.14 -7.64 4.56
N ASP A 395 31.24 -7.55 3.24
CA ASP A 395 32.31 -8.17 2.46
C ASP A 395 33.50 -7.23 2.23
N GLU A 396 33.26 -5.93 2.00
CA GLU A 396 34.33 -4.97 1.70
C GLU A 396 34.78 -4.18 2.94
N ILE A 397 33.85 -3.68 3.73
CA ILE A 397 34.20 -2.77 4.82
C ILE A 397 34.63 -3.54 6.08
N ARG A 398 33.82 -4.53 6.49
CA ARG A 398 34.10 -5.30 7.70
C ARG A 398 35.07 -6.46 7.47
N GLY A 399 35.08 -6.99 6.24
CA GLY A 399 36.02 -8.03 5.81
C GLY A 399 37.40 -7.53 5.41
N ASP A 400 37.58 -6.21 5.26
CA ASP A 400 38.87 -5.61 4.85
C ASP A 400 39.79 -5.54 6.07
N ALA A 401 40.96 -6.21 5.96
CA ALA A 401 42.02 -6.17 6.96
C ALA A 401 42.66 -4.78 7.14
N ASP A 402 42.47 -3.91 6.16
CA ASP A 402 43.02 -2.52 6.16
C ASP A 402 42.10 -1.54 6.89
N TYR A 403 40.93 -1.99 7.42
CA TYR A 403 40.05 -1.13 8.19
C TYR A 403 40.68 -0.86 9.59
N ASN A 404 41.41 0.24 9.63
CA ASN A 404 42.30 0.57 10.76
C ASN A 404 41.50 1.08 11.98
N ALA A 405 41.65 0.42 13.13
CA ALA A 405 41.04 0.81 14.41
C ALA A 405 41.48 2.19 14.91
N GLU A 406 42.66 2.71 14.45
CA GLU A 406 43.12 4.07 14.76
C GLU A 406 42.36 5.12 13.93
N GLU A 407 41.99 4.77 12.71
CA GLU A 407 41.32 5.66 11.77
C GLU A 407 39.83 5.80 12.02
N TYR A 408 39.17 4.71 12.46
CA TYR A 408 37.72 4.64 12.67
C TYR A 408 37.34 4.45 14.14
N LEU A 409 36.09 4.76 14.48
CA LEU A 409 35.46 4.28 15.71
C LEU A 409 35.15 2.78 15.58
N PRO A 410 34.92 2.05 16.70
CA PRO A 410 34.58 0.64 16.63
C PRO A 410 33.43 0.34 15.66
N LEU A 411 33.67 -0.56 14.70
CA LEU A 411 32.71 -0.88 13.64
C LEU A 411 31.50 -1.68 14.19
N PRO A 412 30.27 -1.33 13.82
CA PRO A 412 29.09 -2.07 14.27
C PRO A 412 29.06 -3.47 13.65
N SER A 413 28.62 -4.45 14.44
CA SER A 413 28.35 -5.80 13.97
C SER A 413 27.01 -5.86 13.24
N LEU A 414 26.92 -6.74 12.22
CA LEU A 414 25.63 -7.07 11.57
C LEU A 414 24.84 -8.07 12.42
N PRO A 415 23.52 -7.90 12.56
CA PRO A 415 22.67 -8.77 13.38
C PRO A 415 22.31 -10.09 12.68
N ALA A 416 22.84 -10.34 11.49
CA ALA A 416 22.52 -11.50 10.68
C ALA A 416 23.76 -12.31 10.36
N GLU A 417 23.61 -13.63 10.39
CA GLU A 417 24.50 -14.61 9.76
C GLU A 417 23.77 -15.20 8.56
N GLU A 418 24.25 -14.93 7.35
CA GLU A 418 23.66 -15.46 6.13
C GLU A 418 24.33 -16.77 5.76
N ILE A 419 23.54 -17.83 5.69
CA ILE A 419 23.96 -19.19 5.36
C ILE A 419 23.31 -19.58 4.04
N SER A 420 24.09 -19.62 2.98
CA SER A 420 23.61 -20.06 1.65
C SER A 420 23.53 -21.58 1.58
N CYS A 421 22.35 -22.12 1.26
CA CYS A 421 22.08 -23.52 1.16
C CYS A 421 21.96 -23.93 -0.32
N PRO A 422 22.97 -24.60 -0.92
CA PRO A 422 23.03 -24.85 -2.35
C PRO A 422 22.27 -26.13 -2.78
N PHE A 423 21.20 -26.47 -2.11
CA PHE A 423 20.38 -27.64 -2.45
C PHE A 423 18.90 -27.26 -2.53
N ASP A 424 18.18 -27.99 -3.37
CA ASP A 424 16.76 -27.77 -3.60
C ASP A 424 15.93 -28.11 -2.35
N VAL A 425 14.88 -27.37 -2.11
CA VAL A 425 13.90 -27.60 -1.02
C VAL A 425 13.11 -28.92 -1.19
N ASN A 426 13.11 -29.51 -2.38
CA ASN A 426 12.55 -30.83 -2.65
C ASN A 426 13.57 -31.96 -2.40
N ASP A 427 14.84 -31.66 -2.11
CA ASP A 427 15.88 -32.61 -1.79
C ASP A 427 15.72 -33.10 -0.33
N GLU A 428 15.98 -34.39 -0.10
CA GLU A 428 15.97 -34.97 1.25
C GLU A 428 16.96 -34.27 2.20
N ARG A 429 18.01 -33.65 1.68
CA ARG A 429 19.00 -32.88 2.44
C ARG A 429 18.37 -31.67 3.12
N PHE A 430 17.40 -31.02 2.46
CA PHE A 430 16.66 -29.92 3.06
C PHE A 430 15.96 -30.35 4.35
N TYR A 431 15.21 -31.44 4.31
CA TYR A 431 14.49 -31.96 5.49
C TYR A 431 15.43 -32.45 6.58
N LYS A 432 16.56 -33.06 6.22
CA LYS A 432 17.59 -33.48 7.20
C LYS A 432 18.23 -32.26 7.88
N GLU A 433 18.51 -31.21 7.13
CA GLU A 433 19.09 -29.99 7.69
C GLU A 433 18.11 -29.29 8.61
N LEU A 434 16.89 -29.04 8.14
CA LEU A 434 15.85 -28.38 8.94
C LEU A 434 15.56 -29.14 10.25
N LYS A 435 15.50 -30.48 10.19
CA LYS A 435 15.26 -31.35 11.36
C LYS A 435 16.24 -31.11 12.50
N LYS A 436 17.54 -30.92 12.22
CA LYS A 436 18.58 -30.71 13.23
C LYS A 436 18.28 -29.52 14.16
N TYR A 437 17.68 -28.46 13.61
CA TYR A 437 17.35 -27.25 14.35
C TYR A 437 15.99 -27.36 15.05
N VAL A 438 15.02 -28.02 14.41
CA VAL A 438 13.64 -28.13 14.94
C VAL A 438 13.57 -29.06 16.16
N GLU A 439 14.46 -30.06 16.25
CA GLU A 439 14.53 -31.00 17.38
C GLU A 439 15.06 -30.36 18.68
N ASP A 440 15.76 -29.23 18.60
CA ASP A 440 16.14 -28.48 19.81
C ASP A 440 14.99 -27.56 20.26
N GLU A 441 14.34 -27.92 21.35
CA GLU A 441 13.19 -27.17 21.89
C GLU A 441 13.56 -25.80 22.44
N ASN A 442 14.83 -25.51 22.67
CA ASN A 442 15.29 -24.22 23.16
C ASN A 442 15.48 -23.21 22.05
N ASP A 443 15.78 -23.67 20.83
CA ASP A 443 15.96 -22.79 19.68
C ASP A 443 14.64 -22.15 19.22
N ALA A 444 14.75 -20.99 18.58
CA ALA A 444 13.63 -20.31 17.92
C ALA A 444 13.72 -20.52 16.42
N ASN A 445 12.83 -21.35 15.86
CA ASN A 445 12.90 -21.78 14.47
C ASN A 445 11.73 -21.24 13.65
N PHE A 446 12.03 -20.61 12.51
CA PHE A 446 11.09 -19.98 11.61
C PHE A 446 11.34 -20.41 10.17
N VAL A 447 10.30 -20.63 9.40
CA VAL A 447 10.41 -20.87 7.97
C VAL A 447 9.48 -19.96 7.19
N LEU A 448 10.00 -19.33 6.14
CA LEU A 448 9.27 -18.53 5.18
C LEU A 448 9.17 -19.29 3.86
N ILE A 449 7.96 -19.69 3.53
CA ILE A 449 7.62 -20.29 2.23
C ILE A 449 7.18 -19.17 1.30
N ASN A 450 7.95 -18.91 0.25
CA ASN A 450 7.76 -17.76 -0.63
C ASN A 450 8.11 -18.10 -2.09
N PHE A 451 7.46 -19.14 -2.66
CA PHE A 451 7.57 -19.48 -4.08
C PHE A 451 6.69 -18.58 -4.96
N GLY A 452 6.76 -18.78 -6.28
CA GLY A 452 6.06 -17.93 -7.25
C GLY A 452 4.55 -18.00 -7.22
N THR A 453 3.95 -19.12 -6.78
CA THR A 453 2.50 -19.32 -6.79
C THR A 453 1.96 -19.73 -5.42
N ASP A 454 0.70 -19.36 -5.15
CA ASP A 454 0.02 -19.73 -3.90
C ASP A 454 -0.12 -21.26 -3.75
N LEU A 455 -0.30 -22.00 -4.86
CA LEU A 455 -0.40 -23.46 -4.85
C LEU A 455 0.91 -24.13 -4.43
N GLU A 456 2.06 -23.68 -4.95
CA GLU A 456 3.38 -24.17 -4.52
C GLU A 456 3.64 -23.90 -3.04
N ASN A 457 3.25 -22.72 -2.57
CA ASN A 457 3.39 -22.35 -1.17
C ASN A 457 2.51 -23.20 -0.25
N ILE A 458 1.28 -23.49 -0.65
CA ILE A 458 0.34 -24.34 0.10
C ILE A 458 0.84 -25.79 0.11
N ASP A 459 1.31 -26.35 -1.01
CA ASP A 459 1.86 -27.71 -1.09
C ASP A 459 3.07 -27.88 -0.17
N MET A 460 4.01 -26.93 -0.19
CA MET A 460 5.16 -26.97 0.70
C MET A 460 4.74 -26.82 2.18
N ALA A 461 3.75 -25.97 2.49
CA ALA A 461 3.24 -25.80 3.84
C ALA A 461 2.63 -27.11 4.36
N GLN A 462 1.88 -27.85 3.55
CA GLN A 462 1.34 -29.18 3.91
C GLN A 462 2.45 -30.16 4.26
N LYS A 463 3.48 -30.24 3.42
CA LYS A 463 4.66 -31.11 3.67
C LYS A 463 5.37 -30.75 4.97
N LEU A 464 5.56 -29.46 5.23
CA LEU A 464 6.24 -29.02 6.47
C LEU A 464 5.37 -29.21 7.72
N VAL A 465 4.06 -29.07 7.63
CA VAL A 465 3.14 -29.42 8.74
C VAL A 465 3.23 -30.88 9.08
N GLU A 466 3.25 -31.78 8.09
CA GLU A 466 3.45 -33.22 8.33
C GLU A 466 4.80 -33.50 9.01
N LYS A 467 5.88 -32.90 8.52
CA LYS A 467 7.22 -33.06 9.11
C LYS A 467 7.32 -32.47 10.52
N ARG A 468 6.71 -31.32 10.77
CA ARG A 468 6.64 -30.70 12.11
C ARG A 468 5.94 -31.63 13.11
N ARG A 469 4.92 -32.37 12.71
CA ARG A 469 4.25 -33.36 13.58
C ARG A 469 5.20 -34.52 13.93
N GLU A 470 6.09 -34.91 13.02
CA GLU A 470 7.08 -35.96 13.23
C GLU A 470 8.24 -35.50 14.12
N TRP A 471 8.73 -34.24 13.96
CA TRP A 471 9.97 -33.75 14.58
C TRP A 471 9.76 -32.99 15.91
N GLY A 472 8.51 -32.72 16.28
CA GLY A 472 8.18 -31.80 17.36
C GLY A 472 7.65 -30.47 16.85
N LYS A 473 7.01 -29.69 17.74
CA LYS A 473 6.27 -28.49 17.33
C LYS A 473 7.10 -27.20 17.27
N ASN A 474 8.42 -27.28 17.36
CA ASN A 474 9.31 -26.11 17.44
C ASN A 474 9.65 -25.51 16.06
N LEU A 475 8.63 -25.20 15.25
CA LEU A 475 8.77 -24.55 13.95
C LEU A 475 7.56 -23.66 13.67
N VAL A 476 7.80 -22.37 13.51
CA VAL A 476 6.80 -21.41 13.03
C VAL A 476 6.84 -21.35 11.52
N ILE A 477 5.70 -21.57 10.86
CA ILE A 477 5.59 -21.66 9.41
C ILE A 477 4.84 -20.43 8.88
N PHE A 478 5.56 -19.58 8.15
CA PHE A 478 4.99 -18.44 7.40
C PHE A 478 4.80 -18.86 5.94
N VAL A 479 3.61 -18.61 5.42
CA VAL A 479 3.21 -18.98 4.05
C VAL A 479 2.79 -17.73 3.30
N ARG A 480 3.55 -17.35 2.28
CA ARG A 480 3.17 -16.24 1.43
C ARG A 480 2.00 -16.61 0.54
N ILE A 481 1.02 -15.71 0.44
CA ILE A 481 -0.11 -15.77 -0.49
C ILE A 481 -0.28 -14.44 -1.20
N HIS A 482 -0.78 -14.49 -2.44
CA HIS A 482 -1.19 -13.29 -3.17
C HIS A 482 -2.61 -12.89 -2.81
N LYS A 483 -3.44 -13.90 -2.46
CA LYS A 483 -4.84 -13.70 -2.13
C LYS A 483 -5.37 -14.76 -1.16
N ARG A 484 -6.09 -14.33 -0.14
CA ARG A 484 -6.75 -15.24 0.80
C ARG A 484 -7.87 -16.04 0.10
N THR A 485 -7.89 -17.36 0.35
CA THR A 485 -8.90 -18.31 -0.12
C THR A 485 -9.28 -19.28 1.01
N LYS A 486 -10.35 -20.06 0.83
CA LYS A 486 -10.82 -20.99 1.87
C LYS A 486 -9.93 -22.23 2.04
N GLU A 487 -9.17 -22.59 1.03
CA GLU A 487 -8.24 -23.73 1.05
C GLU A 487 -7.16 -23.56 2.13
N GLN A 488 -6.90 -22.33 2.56
CA GLN A 488 -5.91 -21.99 3.56
C GLN A 488 -6.40 -22.20 5.00
N ASP A 489 -7.72 -22.25 5.23
CA ASP A 489 -8.30 -22.33 6.58
C ASP A 489 -7.84 -23.61 7.34
N ALA A 490 -7.66 -24.74 6.62
CA ALA A 490 -7.18 -25.99 7.20
C ALA A 490 -5.74 -25.90 7.71
N LEU A 491 -4.85 -25.24 6.94
CA LEU A 491 -3.45 -25.05 7.33
C LEU A 491 -3.30 -23.99 8.44
N GLU A 492 -4.18 -23.01 8.48
CA GLU A 492 -4.22 -22.04 9.57
C GLU A 492 -4.63 -22.71 10.91
N ALA A 493 -5.59 -23.62 10.87
CA ALA A 493 -5.96 -24.44 12.02
C ALA A 493 -4.79 -25.33 12.51
N GLU A 494 -3.86 -25.70 11.63
CA GLU A 494 -2.61 -26.39 11.99
C GLU A 494 -1.50 -25.43 12.46
N GLY A 495 -1.76 -24.12 12.54
CA GLY A 495 -0.82 -23.12 13.02
C GLY A 495 0.14 -22.59 11.95
N CYS A 496 -0.21 -22.68 10.67
CA CYS A 496 0.47 -21.91 9.62
C CYS A 496 -0.01 -20.46 9.65
N ILE A 497 0.90 -19.53 9.38
CA ILE A 497 0.61 -18.09 9.37
C ILE A 497 0.70 -17.61 7.94
N PHE A 498 -0.44 -17.18 7.38
CA PHE A 498 -0.50 -16.65 6.04
C PHE A 498 -0.15 -15.17 6.00
N ILE A 499 0.75 -14.79 5.09
CA ILE A 499 1.25 -13.43 4.94
C ILE A 499 1.15 -12.97 3.48
N GLY A 500 1.12 -11.66 3.26
CA GLY A 500 1.29 -11.07 1.93
C GLY A 500 0.03 -10.97 1.09
N ASP A 501 -1.20 -11.11 1.64
CA ASP A 501 -2.43 -10.84 0.88
C ASP A 501 -2.39 -9.44 0.27
N GLU A 502 -2.15 -9.39 -1.06
CA GLU A 502 -1.95 -8.13 -1.76
C GLU A 502 -3.22 -7.26 -1.75
N ASN A 503 -4.41 -7.88 -1.72
CA ASN A 503 -5.67 -7.15 -1.69
C ASN A 503 -5.94 -6.49 -0.32
N GLU A 504 -5.45 -7.07 0.75
CA GLU A 504 -5.57 -6.51 2.10
C GLU A 504 -4.47 -5.47 2.36
N ILE A 505 -3.21 -5.82 2.05
CA ILE A 505 -2.02 -5.07 2.48
C ILE A 505 -1.68 -3.94 1.52
N VAL A 506 -1.80 -4.18 0.19
CA VAL A 506 -1.27 -3.30 -0.85
C VAL A 506 -2.38 -2.54 -1.58
N TYR A 507 -3.44 -3.26 -2.00
CA TYR A 507 -4.49 -2.70 -2.87
C TYR A 507 -5.79 -2.40 -2.14
N ASN A 508 -5.70 -2.05 -0.86
CA ASN A 508 -6.80 -1.60 -0.03
C ASN A 508 -6.63 -0.12 0.31
N ILE A 509 -7.66 0.68 0.06
CA ILE A 509 -7.59 2.13 0.30
C ILE A 509 -7.39 2.49 1.78
N ASP A 510 -8.01 1.73 2.68
CA ASP A 510 -7.89 1.99 4.11
C ASP A 510 -6.46 1.71 4.58
N THR A 511 -5.82 0.64 4.09
CA THR A 511 -4.43 0.31 4.39
C THR A 511 -3.44 1.32 3.75
N ILE A 512 -3.77 1.83 2.55
CA ILE A 512 -2.95 2.87 1.90
C ILE A 512 -3.01 4.17 2.71
N LEU A 513 -4.18 4.56 3.20
CA LEU A 513 -4.40 5.83 3.89
C LEU A 513 -4.03 5.79 5.36
N SER A 514 -4.31 4.68 6.03
CA SER A 514 -4.05 4.47 7.45
C SER A 514 -2.74 3.72 7.69
N ASP A 515 -1.67 4.10 6.98
CA ASP A 515 -0.35 3.49 7.22
C ASP A 515 0.04 3.68 8.71
N LYS A 516 -0.33 2.69 9.52
CA LYS A 516 -0.15 2.67 10.97
C LYS A 516 1.30 2.98 11.35
N ILE A 517 2.24 2.31 10.69
CA ILE A 517 3.66 2.47 10.97
C ILE A 517 4.15 3.87 10.62
N ARG A 518 3.76 4.39 9.46
CA ARG A 518 4.09 5.76 9.07
C ARG A 518 3.47 6.79 10.03
N ARG A 519 2.25 6.55 10.51
CA ARG A 519 1.60 7.40 11.52
C ARG A 519 2.36 7.40 12.84
N ILE A 520 2.76 6.22 13.34
CA ILE A 520 3.57 6.09 14.56
C ILE A 520 4.94 6.78 14.38
N ALA A 521 5.58 6.59 13.23
CA ALA A 521 6.85 7.25 12.91
C ALA A 521 6.75 8.77 12.87
N LEU A 522 5.66 9.31 12.30
CA LEU A 522 5.38 10.75 12.30
C LEU A 522 5.15 11.28 13.71
N MET A 523 4.35 10.59 14.52
CA MET A 523 4.09 10.97 15.92
C MET A 523 5.37 10.98 16.75
N ARG A 524 6.23 9.98 16.57
CA ARG A 524 7.55 9.96 17.21
C ARG A 524 8.39 11.18 16.78
N ASN A 525 8.36 11.54 15.50
CA ASN A 525 9.09 12.70 15.01
C ASN A 525 8.50 14.02 15.54
N GLU A 526 7.18 14.11 15.62
CA GLU A 526 6.48 15.28 16.23
C GLU A 526 6.86 15.41 17.70
N ASP A 527 6.91 14.31 18.41
CA ASP A 527 7.30 14.27 19.82
C ASP A 527 8.76 14.72 20.01
N TYR A 528 9.67 14.25 19.17
CA TYR A 528 11.07 14.66 19.16
C TYR A 528 11.24 16.18 18.86
N ASP A 529 10.57 16.71 17.85
CA ASP A 529 10.65 18.13 17.51
C ASP A 529 10.00 18.99 18.60
N LEU A 530 8.93 18.53 19.25
CA LEU A 530 8.30 19.21 20.37
C LEU A 530 9.22 19.28 21.58
N GLU A 531 9.87 18.17 21.96
CA GLU A 531 10.84 18.14 23.07
C GLU A 531 11.99 19.12 22.84
N TYR A 532 12.51 19.15 21.60
CA TYR A 532 13.56 20.11 21.24
C TYR A 532 13.07 21.55 21.39
N ALA A 533 11.83 21.85 21.00
CA ALA A 533 11.24 23.18 21.16
C ALA A 533 11.00 23.56 22.63
N LEU A 534 10.60 22.58 23.47
CA LEU A 534 10.38 22.76 24.92
C LEU A 534 11.70 22.96 25.69
N SER A 535 12.82 22.51 25.15
CA SER A 535 14.15 22.78 25.76
C SER A 535 14.59 24.24 25.71
N ASN A 536 13.86 25.10 24.99
CA ASN A 536 14.10 26.54 24.96
C ASN A 536 13.48 27.21 26.20
N PRO A 537 14.28 27.72 27.15
CA PRO A 537 13.77 28.30 28.41
C PRO A 537 12.96 29.60 28.21
N LYS A 538 12.93 30.15 27.01
CA LYS A 538 12.18 31.36 26.65
C LYS A 538 10.85 31.08 25.96
N ALA A 539 10.53 29.79 25.75
CA ALA A 539 9.27 29.39 25.10
C ALA A 539 8.09 29.58 26.06
N GLU A 540 7.08 30.33 25.65
CA GLU A 540 5.79 30.37 26.32
C GLU A 540 4.96 29.17 25.85
N ILE A 541 4.79 28.18 26.74
CA ILE A 541 4.15 26.91 26.38
C ILE A 541 2.64 27.04 26.54
N THR A 542 1.97 27.22 25.42
CA THR A 542 0.50 27.30 25.31
C THR A 542 0.00 26.15 24.42
N ASP A 543 -1.33 25.89 24.42
CA ASP A 543 -1.98 24.95 23.49
C ASP A 543 -1.68 25.30 22.03
N GLU A 544 -1.71 26.60 21.72
CA GLU A 544 -1.41 27.10 20.38
C GLU A 544 0.07 26.85 20.00
N PHE A 545 0.99 27.06 20.94
CA PHE A 545 2.41 26.72 20.73
C PHE A 545 2.59 25.25 20.41
N ILE A 546 2.00 24.34 21.18
CA ILE A 546 2.07 22.90 20.94
C ILE A 546 1.48 22.53 19.59
N ALA A 547 0.30 23.04 19.25
CA ALA A 547 -0.35 22.79 17.96
C ALA A 547 0.51 23.29 16.79
N ASN A 548 1.12 24.48 16.91
CA ASN A 548 2.01 25.04 15.90
C ASN A 548 3.29 24.23 15.74
N GLN A 549 3.90 23.72 16.84
CA GLN A 549 5.07 22.86 16.77
C GLN A 549 4.76 21.51 16.10
N LYS A 550 3.65 20.85 16.45
CA LYS A 550 3.19 19.62 15.79
C LYS A 550 2.96 19.85 14.29
N TYR A 551 2.31 20.96 13.93
CA TYR A 551 2.10 21.30 12.53
C TYR A 551 3.42 21.61 11.79
N ALA A 552 4.35 22.31 12.41
CA ALA A 552 5.67 22.57 11.83
C ALA A 552 6.46 21.26 11.61
N SER A 553 6.43 20.35 12.58
CA SER A 553 7.03 19.02 12.45
C SER A 553 6.37 18.20 11.32
N PHE A 554 5.03 18.19 11.27
CA PHE A 554 4.30 17.54 10.17
C PHE A 554 4.71 18.11 8.80
N LYS A 555 4.79 19.43 8.66
CA LYS A 555 5.24 20.08 7.43
C LYS A 555 6.67 19.67 7.09
N LYS A 556 7.59 19.79 8.05
CA LYS A 556 9.01 19.39 7.89
C LYS A 556 9.16 17.93 7.47
N TRP A 557 8.39 17.02 8.06
CA TRP A 557 8.38 15.60 7.68
C TRP A 557 8.11 15.41 6.19
N HIS A 558 7.18 16.16 5.65
CA HIS A 558 6.73 16.03 4.28
C HIS A 558 7.52 16.86 3.27
N THR A 559 8.10 18.01 3.66
CA THR A 559 8.70 18.97 2.71
C THR A 559 10.21 19.15 2.83
N GLU A 560 10.79 18.89 4.01
CA GLU A 560 12.18 19.28 4.28
C GLU A 560 13.03 18.08 4.75
N MET A 561 12.38 17.05 5.31
CA MET A 561 13.11 15.94 5.90
C MET A 561 13.70 15.05 4.82
N ASN A 562 15.02 14.82 4.92
CA ASN A 562 15.70 13.87 4.06
C ASN A 562 15.08 12.47 4.18
N ARG A 563 14.96 11.78 3.04
CA ARG A 563 14.35 10.44 2.95
C ARG A 563 14.94 9.44 3.94
N PHE A 564 16.27 9.41 4.06
CA PHE A 564 16.94 8.45 4.94
C PHE A 564 16.57 8.65 6.41
N VAL A 565 16.37 9.91 6.84
CA VAL A 565 15.92 10.23 8.18
C VAL A 565 14.45 9.81 8.36
N ARG A 566 13.60 10.11 7.39
CA ARG A 566 12.19 9.73 7.39
C ARG A 566 12.00 8.21 7.42
N GLU A 567 12.67 7.49 6.54
CA GLU A 567 12.66 6.03 6.53
C GLU A 567 13.24 5.43 7.82
N SER A 568 14.32 6.01 8.37
CA SER A 568 14.86 5.57 9.66
C SER A 568 13.83 5.64 10.78
N ASN A 569 12.99 6.69 10.81
CA ASN A 569 11.87 6.79 11.76
C ASN A 569 10.80 5.72 11.50
N ILE A 570 10.51 5.40 10.23
CA ILE A 570 9.59 4.31 9.86
C ILE A 570 10.12 2.96 10.35
N TYR A 571 11.40 2.67 10.15
CA TYR A 571 12.03 1.44 10.65
C TYR A 571 12.08 1.39 12.18
N ALA A 572 12.27 2.55 12.84
CA ALA A 572 12.16 2.62 14.30
C ALA A 572 10.74 2.26 14.79
N ALA A 573 9.71 2.78 14.13
CA ALA A 573 8.31 2.42 14.43
C ALA A 573 8.02 0.92 14.18
N LEU A 574 8.56 0.34 13.11
CA LEU A 574 8.45 -1.11 12.84
C LEU A 574 9.06 -1.97 13.94
N SER A 575 10.13 -1.51 14.61
CA SER A 575 10.81 -2.28 15.66
C SER A 575 10.14 -2.21 17.03
N ILE A 576 9.14 -1.37 17.23
CA ILE A 576 8.48 -1.16 18.53
C ILE A 576 7.88 -2.47 19.06
N ARG A 577 7.12 -3.18 18.24
CA ARG A 577 6.50 -4.45 18.67
C ARG A 577 7.53 -5.50 19.06
N ALA A 578 8.60 -5.64 18.27
CA ALA A 578 9.69 -6.56 18.61
C ALA A 578 10.31 -6.25 19.98
N LYS A 579 10.57 -4.97 20.27
CA LYS A 579 11.12 -4.53 21.56
C LYS A 579 10.15 -4.77 22.72
N LEU A 580 8.86 -4.46 22.53
CA LEU A 580 7.83 -4.74 23.52
C LEU A 580 7.73 -6.25 23.80
N ASN A 581 7.76 -7.08 22.75
CA ASN A 581 7.69 -8.53 22.91
C ASN A 581 8.88 -9.11 23.68
N LEU A 582 10.07 -8.52 23.56
CA LEU A 582 11.24 -8.88 24.40
C LEU A 582 11.08 -8.50 25.86
N MET A 583 10.12 -7.65 26.19
CA MET A 583 9.76 -7.27 27.57
C MET A 583 8.52 -8.02 28.09
N GLY A 584 7.95 -8.93 27.30
CA GLY A 584 6.67 -9.58 27.63
C GLY A 584 5.46 -8.67 27.44
N LEU A 585 5.60 -7.62 26.64
CA LEU A 585 4.55 -6.65 26.31
C LEU A 585 4.18 -6.70 24.83
N ASP A 586 3.03 -6.12 24.48
CA ASP A 586 2.59 -5.86 23.13
C ASP A 586 1.80 -4.55 23.07
N TYR A 587 1.32 -4.14 21.89
CA TYR A 587 0.45 -2.99 21.73
C TYR A 587 -0.64 -3.21 20.70
N CYS A 588 -1.78 -2.57 20.89
CA CYS A 588 -2.91 -2.61 19.97
C CYS A 588 -3.66 -1.26 19.95
N GLU A 589 -4.60 -1.09 19.04
CA GLU A 589 -5.52 0.04 19.08
C GLU A 589 -6.39 -0.03 20.35
N ILE A 590 -6.76 1.13 20.89
CA ILE A 590 -7.49 1.23 22.17
C ILE A 590 -8.77 0.36 22.14
N ASP A 591 -9.47 0.35 21.01
CA ASP A 591 -10.76 -0.34 20.85
C ASP A 591 -10.61 -1.78 20.28
N ALA A 592 -9.39 -2.27 20.06
CA ALA A 592 -9.17 -3.52 19.33
C ALA A 592 -9.54 -4.78 20.14
N ASN A 593 -9.45 -4.74 21.45
CA ASN A 593 -9.75 -5.86 22.36
C ASN A 593 -10.08 -5.37 23.78
N ASP A 594 -10.55 -6.29 24.64
CA ASP A 594 -10.89 -6.02 26.04
C ASP A 594 -9.68 -6.10 27.00
N GLU A 595 -8.47 -6.29 26.49
CA GLU A 595 -7.26 -6.36 27.33
C GLU A 595 -7.03 -5.02 28.04
N PRO A 596 -6.69 -5.05 29.36
CA PRO A 596 -6.42 -3.83 30.08
C PRO A 596 -5.17 -3.13 29.56
N ALA A 597 -5.26 -1.81 29.39
CA ALA A 597 -4.11 -0.98 29.08
C ALA A 597 -3.21 -0.84 30.30
N LEU A 598 -1.89 -0.96 30.13
CA LEU A 598 -0.95 -0.56 31.15
C LEU A 598 -0.97 0.97 31.29
N THR A 599 -0.94 1.42 32.53
CA THR A 599 -0.65 2.82 32.86
C THR A 599 0.82 3.16 32.52
N GLU A 600 1.14 4.45 32.45
CA GLU A 600 2.53 4.87 32.25
C GLU A 600 3.47 4.34 33.34
N ASP A 601 3.04 4.36 34.59
CA ASP A 601 3.86 3.87 35.72
C ASP A 601 4.05 2.34 35.64
N GLU A 602 3.04 1.57 35.27
CA GLU A 602 3.15 0.13 35.06
C GLU A 602 4.09 -0.20 33.89
N TYR A 603 3.96 0.55 32.76
CA TYR A 603 4.89 0.41 31.64
C TYR A 603 6.32 0.72 32.06
N MET A 604 6.55 1.84 32.77
CA MET A 604 7.88 2.24 33.22
C MET A 604 8.45 1.26 34.24
N ALA A 605 7.64 0.67 35.12
CA ALA A 605 8.07 -0.39 36.04
C ALA A 605 8.57 -1.63 35.29
N VAL A 606 7.90 -2.02 34.17
CA VAL A 606 8.37 -3.12 33.32
C VAL A 606 9.59 -2.70 32.51
N TYR A 607 9.57 -1.57 31.84
CA TYR A 607 10.61 -1.13 30.89
C TYR A 607 11.91 -0.74 31.62
N ALA A 608 11.84 0.14 32.61
CA ALA A 608 13.01 0.72 33.27
C ALA A 608 13.36 0.04 34.61
N GLY A 609 12.38 -0.55 35.27
CA GLY A 609 12.61 -1.17 36.59
C GLY A 609 13.21 -0.19 37.60
N LYS A 610 14.44 -0.45 38.06
CA LYS A 610 15.17 0.44 38.97
C LYS A 610 15.90 1.59 38.28
N ASP A 611 16.02 1.53 36.94
CA ASP A 611 16.69 2.53 36.10
C ASP A 611 15.69 3.56 35.55
N LEU A 612 14.85 4.09 36.43
CA LEU A 612 13.87 5.10 36.04
C LEU A 612 14.57 6.36 35.52
N PRO A 613 14.15 6.90 34.34
CA PRO A 613 14.69 8.15 33.85
C PRO A 613 14.34 9.29 34.81
N GLN A 614 15.22 10.27 34.90
CA GLN A 614 15.00 11.44 35.72
C GLN A 614 13.99 12.38 35.06
N TYR A 615 12.86 12.60 35.74
CA TYR A 615 11.93 13.65 35.35
C TYR A 615 12.43 15.02 35.80
N ILE A 616 12.52 15.97 34.87
CA ILE A 616 13.01 17.33 35.11
C ILE A 616 11.89 18.38 35.10
N GLY A 617 10.68 17.96 34.77
CA GLY A 617 9.50 18.83 34.74
C GLY A 617 8.33 18.19 34.02
N GLU A 618 7.25 18.95 33.90
CA GLU A 618 6.05 18.58 33.18
C GLU A 618 5.56 19.80 32.38
N THR A 619 5.04 19.56 31.17
CA THR A 619 4.47 20.65 30.38
C THR A 619 3.14 21.10 30.99
N PRO A 620 2.85 22.41 31.06
CA PRO A 620 1.58 22.94 31.59
C PRO A 620 0.36 22.45 30.82
N VAL A 621 0.58 22.05 29.56
CA VAL A 621 -0.47 21.64 28.63
C VAL A 621 -0.19 20.23 28.16
N GLY A 622 -1.20 19.35 28.30
CA GLY A 622 -1.13 17.94 27.88
C GLY A 622 -0.38 17.02 28.83
N GLY A 623 0.18 17.54 29.96
CA GLY A 623 0.79 16.72 31.01
C GLY A 623 2.00 15.91 30.59
N ARG A 624 2.71 16.34 29.51
CA ARG A 624 3.90 15.61 29.06
C ARG A 624 5.04 15.78 30.06
N LYS A 625 5.57 14.68 30.52
CA LYS A 625 6.76 14.65 31.38
C LYS A 625 8.01 15.00 30.55
N LEU A 626 8.85 15.90 31.06
CA LEU A 626 10.16 16.20 30.49
C LEU A 626 11.19 15.28 31.14
N ILE A 627 11.95 14.58 30.30
CA ILE A 627 12.84 13.49 30.71
C ILE A 627 14.30 13.91 30.48
N ASN A 628 15.16 13.61 31.41
CA ASN A 628 16.59 13.62 31.21
C ASN A 628 17.05 12.23 30.71
N TYR A 629 17.37 12.15 29.42
CA TYR A 629 17.81 10.92 28.76
C TYR A 629 19.30 10.67 29.05
N GLY A 630 19.59 10.31 30.27
CA GLY A 630 20.94 9.87 30.68
C GLY A 630 21.20 8.42 30.29
N LEU A 631 22.50 8.04 30.32
CA LEU A 631 22.89 6.64 30.21
C LEU A 631 22.27 5.81 31.33
N GLY A 632 21.63 4.69 30.98
CA GLY A 632 21.10 3.73 31.95
C GLY A 632 22.20 2.95 32.67
N PHE A 633 21.84 2.28 33.74
CA PHE A 633 22.75 1.37 34.46
C PHE A 633 23.22 0.26 33.51
N ALA A 634 24.47 -0.20 33.71
CA ALA A 634 25.12 -1.14 32.82
C ALA A 634 24.36 -2.47 32.62
N ASP A 635 23.62 -2.89 33.61
CA ASP A 635 22.84 -4.13 33.68
C ASP A 635 21.30 -3.89 33.52
N SER A 636 20.89 -2.68 33.16
CA SER A 636 19.46 -2.36 33.06
C SER A 636 18.86 -2.78 31.72
N ARG A 637 17.59 -3.25 31.77
CA ARG A 637 16.78 -3.49 30.56
C ARG A 637 16.68 -2.23 29.70
N ARG A 638 16.49 -1.07 30.31
CA ARG A 638 16.42 0.22 29.65
C ARG A 638 17.65 0.48 28.78
N ARG A 639 18.88 0.21 29.31
CA ARG A 639 20.11 0.31 28.53
C ARG A 639 20.16 -0.74 27.41
N ASN A 640 19.77 -1.98 27.69
CA ASN A 640 19.74 -3.03 26.66
C ASN A 640 18.84 -2.65 25.49
N MET A 641 17.68 -2.03 25.75
CA MET A 641 16.78 -1.54 24.71
C MET A 641 17.37 -0.38 23.91
N ALA A 642 18.14 0.53 24.53
CA ALA A 642 18.84 1.58 23.83
C ALA A 642 19.95 1.01 22.93
N ILE A 643 20.69 -0.01 23.39
CA ILE A 643 21.69 -0.73 22.57
C ILE A 643 21.01 -1.38 21.36
N LEU A 644 19.85 -2.04 21.55
CA LEU A 644 19.08 -2.62 20.46
C LEU A 644 18.60 -1.58 19.43
N GLU A 645 18.14 -0.40 19.90
CA GLU A 645 17.76 0.69 19.00
C GLU A 645 18.96 1.18 18.18
N HIS A 646 20.13 1.28 18.80
CA HIS A 646 21.34 1.68 18.08
C HIS A 646 21.74 0.64 17.03
N TYR A 647 21.66 -0.67 17.34
CA TYR A 647 21.91 -1.73 16.35
C TYR A 647 20.89 -1.70 15.20
N ARG A 648 19.60 -1.44 15.50
CA ARG A 648 18.59 -1.22 14.48
C ARG A 648 18.96 -0.05 13.57
N TRP A 649 19.35 1.07 14.16
CA TRP A 649 19.72 2.28 13.44
C TRP A 649 20.93 2.04 12.53
N ASN A 650 21.96 1.37 13.02
CA ASN A 650 23.13 0.96 12.26
C ASN A 650 22.74 0.06 11.08
N SER A 651 21.98 -1.00 11.35
CA SER A 651 21.56 -1.98 10.32
C SER A 651 20.73 -1.35 9.21
N TYR A 652 19.84 -0.41 9.57
CA TYR A 652 19.10 0.37 8.59
C TYR A 652 20.03 1.19 7.69
N HIS A 653 20.94 1.97 8.25
CA HIS A 653 21.86 2.81 7.47
C HIS A 653 22.80 1.97 6.60
N ILE A 654 23.33 0.89 7.14
CA ILE A 654 24.15 -0.07 6.38
C ILE A 654 23.36 -0.64 5.19
N SER A 655 22.11 -1.05 5.40
CA SER A 655 21.26 -1.57 4.32
C SER A 655 21.01 -0.55 3.19
N LYS A 656 21.05 0.75 3.53
CA LYS A 656 20.95 1.87 2.57
C LYS A 656 22.29 2.29 1.98
N GLY A 657 23.36 1.55 2.26
CA GLY A 657 24.69 1.76 1.70
C GLY A 657 25.51 2.84 2.40
N PHE A 658 25.16 3.21 3.63
CA PHE A 658 25.99 4.10 4.43
C PHE A 658 27.23 3.38 4.97
N VAL A 659 28.30 4.12 5.08
CA VAL A 659 29.59 3.68 5.62
C VAL A 659 29.98 4.54 6.83
N PRO A 660 30.80 4.01 7.76
CA PRO A 660 31.36 4.79 8.86
C PRO A 660 32.21 5.98 8.37
N ALA A 661 32.22 7.06 9.12
CA ALA A 661 33.16 8.16 8.91
C ALA A 661 34.47 7.91 9.67
N THR A 662 35.56 8.39 9.12
CA THR A 662 36.84 8.39 9.84
C THR A 662 36.84 9.40 11.00
N ARG A 663 37.72 9.23 11.97
CA ARG A 663 37.92 10.19 13.07
C ARG A 663 38.26 11.59 12.54
N GLU A 664 39.10 11.68 11.50
CA GLU A 664 39.44 12.93 10.83
C GLU A 664 38.19 13.61 10.26
N GLN A 665 37.33 12.88 9.57
CA GLN A 665 36.08 13.41 9.02
C GLN A 665 35.09 13.86 10.12
N ILE A 666 35.03 13.14 11.24
CA ILE A 666 34.18 13.52 12.39
C ILE A 666 34.66 14.85 12.98
N LEU A 667 35.96 15.03 13.08
CA LEU A 667 36.57 16.19 13.78
C LEU A 667 36.78 17.40 12.86
N GLY A 668 37.05 17.17 11.56
CA GLY A 668 37.53 18.25 10.65
C GLY A 668 36.55 18.68 9.58
N GLU A 669 35.61 17.79 9.15
CA GLU A 669 34.76 18.10 8.00
C GLU A 669 33.71 19.18 8.33
N LYS A 670 33.60 20.18 7.45
CA LYS A 670 32.65 21.29 7.58
C LYS A 670 31.85 21.48 6.31
N GLU A 671 30.57 21.83 6.50
CA GLU A 671 29.68 22.29 5.45
C GLU A 671 29.05 23.63 5.86
N ASN A 672 29.14 24.63 4.98
CA ASN A 672 28.69 26.00 5.27
C ASN A 672 29.26 26.58 6.60
N GLY A 673 30.54 26.25 6.90
CA GLY A 673 31.23 26.70 8.10
C GLY A 673 30.89 25.97 9.39
N ARG A 674 29.98 24.98 9.35
CA ARG A 674 29.58 24.16 10.52
C ARG A 674 30.16 22.75 10.41
N PHE A 675 30.58 22.18 11.52
CA PHE A 675 31.03 20.79 11.56
C PHE A 675 29.90 19.82 11.20
N THR A 676 30.17 18.91 10.27
CA THR A 676 29.21 17.85 9.86
C THR A 676 29.21 16.67 10.82
N ASN A 677 30.23 16.54 11.68
CA ASN A 677 30.47 15.38 12.54
C ASN A 677 30.55 14.09 11.71
N GLY A 678 31.16 14.16 10.51
CA GLY A 678 31.29 13.03 9.60
C GLY A 678 30.00 12.64 8.85
N LYS A 679 28.96 13.47 8.93
CA LYS A 679 27.68 13.20 8.29
C LYS A 679 27.63 13.74 6.88
N ASN A 680 27.45 12.86 5.88
CA ASN A 680 27.32 13.23 4.48
C ASN A 680 26.35 12.30 3.76
N TYR A 681 25.16 12.79 3.42
CA TYR A 681 24.13 11.99 2.76
C TYR A 681 24.43 11.70 1.29
N THR A 682 25.12 12.62 0.60
CA THR A 682 25.50 12.43 -0.81
C THR A 682 26.47 11.26 -0.96
N PHE A 683 27.45 11.16 -0.09
CA PHE A 683 28.43 10.06 -0.07
C PHE A 683 27.98 8.90 0.84
N ARG A 684 26.77 8.94 1.37
CA ARG A 684 26.22 7.94 2.30
C ARG A 684 27.20 7.57 3.40
N ARG A 685 27.65 8.57 4.15
CA ARG A 685 28.57 8.42 5.27
C ARG A 685 27.98 9.02 6.54
N HIS A 686 28.26 8.39 7.70
CA HIS A 686 27.75 8.89 8.96
C HIS A 686 28.71 8.62 10.13
N GLY A 687 29.02 9.65 10.93
CA GLY A 687 29.93 9.53 12.08
C GLY A 687 29.40 8.70 13.24
N ASN A 688 28.06 8.58 13.36
CA ASN A 688 27.44 7.75 14.42
C ASN A 688 27.32 6.27 14.02
N LEU A 689 27.80 5.87 12.84
CA LEU A 689 27.78 4.48 12.39
C LEU A 689 28.93 3.71 13.07
N THR A 690 28.70 3.35 14.33
CA THR A 690 29.65 2.73 15.24
C THR A 690 28.92 1.84 16.26
N THR A 691 29.63 1.16 17.14
CA THR A 691 29.01 0.45 18.26
C THR A 691 28.40 1.41 19.29
N PHE A 692 27.56 0.93 20.19
CA PHE A 692 26.98 1.77 21.26
C PHE A 692 28.06 2.40 22.15
N ASP A 693 29.11 1.66 22.48
CA ASP A 693 30.26 2.19 23.22
C ASP A 693 31.09 3.17 22.36
N GLY A 694 31.15 2.94 21.05
CA GLY A 694 31.74 3.89 20.10
C GLY A 694 30.98 5.22 20.05
N LEU A 695 29.67 5.26 20.32
CA LEU A 695 28.96 6.54 20.49
C LEU A 695 29.41 7.32 21.71
N VAL A 696 29.78 6.65 22.80
CA VAL A 696 30.33 7.32 24.00
C VAL A 696 31.66 7.99 23.62
N GLU A 697 32.51 7.29 22.87
CA GLU A 697 33.76 7.85 22.38
C GLU A 697 33.52 9.00 21.38
N PHE A 698 32.55 8.85 20.46
CA PHE A 698 32.15 9.92 19.55
C PHE A 698 31.77 11.21 20.29
N ARG A 699 30.95 11.10 21.35
CA ARG A 699 30.58 12.25 22.21
C ARG A 699 31.81 12.93 22.81
N ARG A 700 32.75 12.14 23.36
CA ARG A 700 33.98 12.65 23.95
C ARG A 700 34.80 13.42 22.93
N LEU A 701 35.02 12.86 21.75
CA LEU A 701 35.78 13.51 20.65
C LEU A 701 35.15 14.82 20.20
N VAL A 702 33.82 14.86 20.06
CA VAL A 702 33.10 16.08 19.65
C VAL A 702 33.14 17.13 20.76
N ALA A 703 32.98 16.75 22.02
CA ALA A 703 33.07 17.66 23.17
C ALA A 703 34.47 18.27 23.31
N GLU A 704 35.52 17.47 23.18
CA GLU A 704 36.91 17.92 23.22
C GLU A 704 37.21 18.91 22.08
N ARG A 705 36.77 18.60 20.85
CA ARG A 705 36.91 19.50 19.71
C ARG A 705 36.24 20.86 19.95
N ASP A 706 35.02 20.82 20.48
CA ASP A 706 34.20 22.02 20.70
C ASP A 706 34.56 22.77 21.99
N GLY A 707 35.48 22.23 22.82
CA GLY A 707 35.92 22.82 24.09
C GLY A 707 34.82 22.92 25.15
N VAL A 708 33.88 21.93 25.17
CA VAL A 708 32.76 21.90 26.10
C VAL A 708 32.82 20.63 26.96
N SER A 709 32.28 20.72 28.17
CA SER A 709 32.17 19.56 29.08
C SER A 709 31.12 18.54 28.57
N GLU A 710 30.06 19.02 27.92
CA GLU A 710 29.00 18.22 27.35
C GLU A 710 28.62 18.73 25.96
N VAL A 711 28.28 17.79 25.06
CA VAL A 711 27.81 18.13 23.72
C VAL A 711 26.40 18.74 23.79
N LYS A 712 26.16 19.81 23.04
CA LYS A 712 24.83 20.40 22.95
C LYS A 712 23.76 19.45 22.39
N LYS A 713 24.18 18.53 21.53
CA LYS A 713 23.34 17.56 20.89
C LYS A 713 23.85 16.16 21.18
N ASP A 714 23.34 15.56 22.25
CA ASP A 714 23.69 14.22 22.66
C ASP A 714 23.02 13.18 21.77
N VAL A 715 23.79 12.45 20.99
CA VAL A 715 23.27 11.46 20.04
C VAL A 715 22.76 10.19 20.73
N ILE A 716 23.27 9.86 21.91
CA ILE A 716 22.86 8.65 22.67
C ILE A 716 21.44 8.78 23.17
N LYS A 717 20.98 9.99 23.52
CA LYS A 717 19.62 10.20 24.01
C LYS A 717 18.54 9.71 23.04
N TYR A 718 18.81 9.72 21.73
CA TYR A 718 17.86 9.29 20.72
C TYR A 718 17.54 7.79 20.78
N ASP A 719 18.51 6.99 21.21
CA ASP A 719 18.35 5.55 21.37
C ASP A 719 17.49 5.20 22.60
N TYR A 720 17.48 6.04 23.63
CA TYR A 720 16.59 5.92 24.80
C TYR A 720 15.20 6.49 24.56
N GLN A 721 15.11 7.64 23.91
CA GLN A 721 13.89 8.43 23.77
C GLN A 721 12.72 7.64 23.19
N ILE A 722 12.97 6.76 22.23
CA ILE A 722 11.89 5.99 21.58
C ILE A 722 11.08 5.15 22.57
N LEU A 723 11.70 4.64 23.64
CA LEU A 723 11.01 3.82 24.63
C LEU A 723 10.70 4.60 25.91
N ASP A 724 11.51 5.56 26.29
CA ASP A 724 11.22 6.43 27.43
C ASP A 724 9.91 7.21 27.23
N ASP A 725 9.60 7.65 26.00
CA ASP A 725 8.37 8.39 25.63
C ASP A 725 7.29 7.51 25.00
N LEU A 726 7.51 6.20 24.87
CA LEU A 726 6.66 5.31 24.07
C LEU A 726 5.20 5.33 24.53
N HIS A 727 4.96 5.23 25.84
CA HIS A 727 3.61 5.21 26.38
C HIS A 727 2.85 6.48 26.03
N TYR A 728 3.50 7.65 26.16
CA TYR A 728 2.90 8.93 25.85
C TYR A 728 2.47 9.01 24.37
N PHE A 729 3.39 8.80 23.44
CA PHE A 729 3.03 9.03 22.03
C PHE A 729 2.12 7.93 21.46
N LEU A 730 2.19 6.67 21.94
CA LEU A 730 1.26 5.62 21.53
C LEU A 730 -0.16 5.95 22.02
N THR A 731 -0.32 6.37 23.27
CA THR A 731 -1.62 6.77 23.83
C THR A 731 -2.22 7.94 23.07
N GLN A 732 -1.42 8.97 22.75
CA GLN A 732 -1.86 10.09 21.92
C GLN A 732 -2.28 9.65 20.50
N GLY A 733 -1.72 8.57 20.00
CA GLY A 733 -2.04 7.98 18.70
C GLY A 733 -3.24 7.05 18.68
N GLY A 734 -3.89 6.82 19.83
CA GLY A 734 -5.02 5.91 19.92
C GLY A 734 -4.62 4.44 20.09
N TYR A 735 -3.41 4.18 20.61
CA TYR A 735 -2.92 2.85 20.95
C TYR A 735 -2.80 2.67 22.45
N LYS A 736 -2.82 1.41 22.90
CA LYS A 736 -2.57 1.00 24.30
C LYS A 736 -1.48 -0.08 24.33
N ILE A 737 -0.64 -0.03 25.37
CA ILE A 737 0.32 -1.10 25.67
C ILE A 737 -0.39 -2.12 26.56
N ILE A 738 -0.18 -3.40 26.27
CA ILE A 738 -0.79 -4.54 26.97
C ILE A 738 0.28 -5.58 27.30
N VAL A 739 -0.04 -6.50 28.20
CA VAL A 739 0.79 -7.69 28.44
C VAL A 739 0.67 -8.62 27.24
N LYS A 740 1.80 -9.15 26.76
CA LYS A 740 1.85 -10.14 25.69
C LYS A 740 1.18 -11.45 26.15
N LYS A 741 0.31 -12.02 25.31
CA LYS A 741 -0.31 -13.32 25.55
C LYS A 741 0.57 -14.49 25.17
#